data_735133915477c47e5398ebb431334030
#
_entry.id   735133915477c47e5398ebb431334030
#
_cell.length_a   1.000
_cell.length_b   1.000
_cell.length_c   1.000
_cell.angle_alpha   90.00
_cell.angle_beta   90.00
_cell.angle_gamma   90.00
#
_symmetry.space_group_name_H-M   'P 1'
#
loop_
_entity.id
_entity.type
_entity.pdbx_description
1 polymer ?
#
loop_
_entity_poly.entity_id
_entity_poly.type
_entity_poly.pdbx_seq_one_letter_code
_entity_poly.pdbx_strand_id
1 'polypeptide(L)'
;MRGWIALLVAAAAVCAEQQPFVLNDADRGYSVDAPLSGRFLHVTDMHMDKHYRDDTAVVSSCHHNKPHNKHGGKWRAGHYGTPVSDCDSPRTLGNKTLEWVTRNWNVTSHDDESAGARNPFDFVLWTGDSARHEQDPLVPRTAKEVLQANEFAVELMESYFPTTPIVPNFGNNDVALHNTMPRGPSKELDAFLSVWHRHIPKDQHAAFREGGFFAKDIVPDRLGVISINTLYFYDSNKAVDGCPKRRRRDRRRDADIGTLQLEWMTERLLEFRRRNMQVHIIGHVPPTAGNYFVRCFDVYTELVLRFQDTIVGQHFGHMNLDMFFIQESALATARTHDIQPETVPVVMKRVEEDLRHDYESLPGPARTNMDYYSTFYVAPSVVPTYLPTVRVWTYNTSLVHDNRPGLASVAEADREALLDFVRYDSCAEDDEDPECHEEFAAQNVTVQKKQRNHSRPHRRSRRRHHKMPRYASPDAPSRSNTYLTMLGYSEWVLDLAKANKLYEKTERANGTAAAEDLRLEFDLEYATYNADTLWHEYFDLASDARTQHSHHSSPWEHHIPVPRHLLERKLQQLHIDTPLHCRNDKCRVRRKVQFLSEYNLDDMTLRSVMDLARQLVLNRKLWKHYVHRMYANSLLNE
;
A
#
# COMPACT_ATOMS: atom_id res chain seq x y z
N MET A 1 -32.31 63.55 17.45
CA MET A 1 -32.00 62.98 16.14
C MET A 1 -30.65 62.31 16.23
N ARG A 2 -30.59 61.03 16.46
CA ARG A 2 -29.37 60.23 16.42
C ARG A 2 -29.64 59.05 15.50
N GLY A 3 -29.03 59.10 14.26
CA GLY A 3 -29.10 58.02 13.28
C GLY A 3 -28.15 56.89 13.63
N TRP A 4 -28.64 55.68 13.69
CA TRP A 4 -27.88 54.45 13.75
C TRP A 4 -27.59 53.98 12.32
N ILE A 5 -26.30 53.99 11.95
CA ILE A 5 -25.84 53.36 10.73
C ILE A 5 -25.54 51.89 11.09
N ALA A 6 -26.38 50.99 10.61
CA ALA A 6 -26.10 49.55 10.68
C ALA A 6 -25.10 49.17 9.57
N LEU A 7 -23.88 48.80 9.94
CA LEU A 7 -22.92 48.16 9.06
C LEU A 7 -23.36 46.71 8.88
N LEU A 8 -23.88 46.39 7.69
CA LEU A 8 -24.00 45.02 7.19
C LEU A 8 -22.60 44.56 6.73
N VAL A 9 -21.94 43.78 7.59
CA VAL A 9 -20.77 43.01 7.17
C VAL A 9 -21.30 41.77 6.43
N ALA A 10 -21.30 41.85 5.10
CA ALA A 10 -21.49 40.68 4.28
C ALA A 10 -20.22 39.79 4.41
N ALA A 11 -20.32 38.71 5.17
CA ALA A 11 -19.34 37.66 5.13
C ALA A 11 -19.45 36.97 3.76
N ALA A 12 -18.67 37.44 2.79
CA ALA A 12 -18.41 36.69 1.58
C ALA A 12 -17.64 35.44 2.01
N ALA A 13 -18.30 34.29 1.95
CA ALA A 13 -17.62 33.00 1.97
C ALA A 13 -16.77 32.96 0.68
N VAL A 14 -15.50 33.29 0.80
CA VAL A 14 -14.52 33.06 -0.25
C VAL A 14 -14.38 31.56 -0.32
N CYS A 15 -15.13 30.91 -1.22
CA CYS A 15 -14.70 29.64 -1.80
C CYS A 15 -13.37 29.96 -2.47
N ALA A 16 -12.27 29.67 -1.80
CA ALA A 16 -10.97 29.74 -2.39
C ALA A 16 -10.98 28.72 -3.54
N GLU A 17 -11.13 29.21 -4.75
CA GLU A 17 -10.85 28.46 -5.96
C GLU A 17 -9.39 28.01 -5.82
N GLN A 18 -9.17 26.74 -5.52
CA GLN A 18 -7.82 26.21 -5.42
C GLN A 18 -7.21 26.34 -6.82
N GLN A 19 -6.25 27.24 -6.94
CA GLN A 19 -5.46 27.35 -8.15
C GLN A 19 -4.71 26.03 -8.38
N PRO A 20 -4.58 25.57 -9.63
CA PRO A 20 -3.79 24.39 -9.91
C PRO A 20 -2.39 24.59 -9.35
N PHE A 21 -1.90 23.58 -8.63
CA PHE A 21 -0.59 23.59 -8.01
C PHE A 21 0.48 23.67 -9.10
N VAL A 22 1.06 24.83 -9.27
CA VAL A 22 2.27 25.01 -10.07
C VAL A 22 3.44 25.00 -9.09
N LEU A 23 4.18 23.89 -9.03
CA LEU A 23 5.47 23.86 -8.35
C LEU A 23 6.36 24.95 -8.98
N ASN A 24 6.80 25.90 -8.17
CA ASN A 24 7.89 26.78 -8.58
C ASN A 24 9.13 25.94 -8.84
N ASP A 25 9.85 26.19 -9.94
CA ASP A 25 11.04 25.43 -10.32
C ASP A 25 12.11 25.35 -9.22
N ALA A 26 12.12 26.28 -8.28
CA ALA A 26 13.00 26.26 -7.11
C ALA A 26 12.64 25.20 -6.05
N ASP A 27 11.40 24.71 -6.02
CA ASP A 27 10.94 23.64 -5.12
C ASP A 27 11.04 22.26 -5.80
N ARG A 28 11.44 22.20 -7.08
CA ARG A 28 11.63 20.99 -7.87
C ARG A 28 13.07 20.52 -7.74
N GLY A 29 13.34 19.64 -6.80
CA GLY A 29 14.65 19.00 -6.65
C GLY A 29 15.01 18.00 -7.78
N TYR A 30 14.16 17.86 -8.83
CA TYR A 30 14.32 16.88 -9.90
C TYR A 30 13.94 17.49 -11.25
N SER A 31 14.66 17.09 -12.30
CA SER A 31 14.41 17.53 -13.66
C SER A 31 13.10 16.93 -14.19
N VAL A 32 12.22 17.77 -14.72
CA VAL A 32 10.94 17.38 -15.34
C VAL A 32 11.16 16.57 -16.62
N ASP A 33 12.33 16.68 -17.23
CA ASP A 33 12.68 16.06 -18.51
C ASP A 33 13.49 14.76 -18.38
N ALA A 34 13.80 14.32 -17.15
CA ALA A 34 14.50 13.06 -16.96
C ALA A 34 13.56 11.89 -17.31
N PRO A 35 13.99 10.92 -18.14
CA PRO A 35 13.18 9.76 -18.45
C PRO A 35 12.93 8.95 -17.18
N LEU A 36 11.68 8.53 -16.99
CA LEU A 36 11.27 7.71 -15.85
C LEU A 36 12.00 6.36 -15.87
N SER A 37 12.37 5.87 -14.68
CA SER A 37 12.96 4.55 -14.51
C SER A 37 11.90 3.43 -14.59
N GLY A 38 10.62 3.78 -14.45
CA GLY A 38 9.50 2.86 -14.38
C GLY A 38 9.49 2.00 -13.12
N ARG A 39 10.14 2.47 -12.04
CA ARG A 39 10.26 1.75 -10.78
C ARG A 39 9.94 2.64 -9.59
N PHE A 40 9.34 2.03 -8.57
CA PHE A 40 9.21 2.65 -7.26
C PHE A 40 9.46 1.65 -6.14
N LEU A 41 9.96 2.17 -5.03
CA LEU A 41 10.19 1.40 -3.81
C LEU A 41 8.95 1.49 -2.91
N HIS A 42 8.52 0.37 -2.35
CA HIS A 42 7.55 0.33 -1.28
C HIS A 42 8.23 -0.24 -0.03
N VAL A 43 8.30 0.58 1.02
CA VAL A 43 8.87 0.21 2.31
C VAL A 43 7.87 0.55 3.41
N THR A 44 7.79 -0.32 4.42
CA THR A 44 6.81 -0.20 5.51
C THR A 44 7.32 -0.86 6.79
N ASP A 45 6.72 -0.49 7.91
CA ASP A 45 6.87 -1.20 9.19
C ASP A 45 8.35 -1.43 9.54
N MET A 46 9.12 -0.35 9.64
CA MET A 46 10.54 -0.43 10.01
C MET A 46 10.75 -0.63 11.50
N HIS A 47 9.85 -0.11 12.34
CA HIS A 47 9.85 -0.22 13.80
C HIS A 47 11.25 -0.11 14.43
N MET A 48 11.96 0.98 14.12
CA MET A 48 13.35 1.15 14.54
C MET A 48 13.46 1.48 16.03
N ASP A 49 13.99 0.51 16.78
CA ASP A 49 14.15 0.59 18.22
C ASP A 49 15.56 1.02 18.64
N LYS A 50 15.67 2.18 19.27
CA LYS A 50 16.94 2.67 19.83
C LYS A 50 17.41 1.93 21.10
N HIS A 51 16.52 1.16 21.73
CA HIS A 51 16.79 0.40 22.95
C HIS A 51 17.22 -1.03 22.66
N TYR A 52 17.06 -1.47 21.39
CA TYR A 52 17.51 -2.79 20.97
C TYR A 52 19.00 -2.99 21.28
N ARG A 53 19.31 -4.11 21.86
CA ARG A 53 20.69 -4.52 22.17
C ARG A 53 20.89 -5.98 21.78
N ASP A 54 21.89 -6.22 20.98
CA ASP A 54 22.31 -7.58 20.66
C ASP A 54 22.74 -8.36 21.92
N ASP A 55 22.73 -9.68 21.80
CA ASP A 55 23.05 -10.61 22.90
C ASP A 55 22.17 -10.48 24.17
N THR A 56 21.08 -9.72 24.12
CA THR A 56 20.07 -9.62 25.18
C THR A 56 18.97 -10.67 25.04
N ALA A 57 18.05 -10.74 26.01
CA ALA A 57 17.00 -11.72 26.01
C ALA A 57 15.80 -11.30 25.12
N VAL A 58 15.39 -12.14 24.19
CA VAL A 58 14.19 -11.92 23.34
C VAL A 58 12.94 -11.66 24.20
N VAL A 59 12.78 -12.37 25.29
CA VAL A 59 11.66 -12.21 26.22
C VAL A 59 11.59 -10.84 26.93
N SER A 60 12.59 -9.99 26.76
CA SER A 60 12.63 -8.59 27.20
C SER A 60 12.54 -7.63 26.02
N SER A 61 11.92 -8.03 24.91
CA SER A 61 11.87 -7.27 23.66
C SER A 61 13.27 -6.85 23.17
N CYS A 62 14.27 -7.67 23.42
CA CYS A 62 15.68 -7.42 23.06
C CYS A 62 16.30 -6.17 23.73
N HIS A 63 15.85 -5.78 24.93
CA HIS A 63 16.35 -4.57 25.64
C HIS A 63 17.35 -4.87 26.72
N HIS A 64 17.17 -5.95 27.49
CA HIS A 64 18.00 -6.26 28.65
C HIS A 64 18.08 -7.76 28.94
N ASN A 65 19.08 -8.16 29.72
CA ASN A 65 19.21 -9.51 30.20
C ASN A 65 18.24 -9.74 31.36
N LYS A 66 17.35 -10.75 31.26
CA LYS A 66 16.61 -11.21 32.43
C LYS A 66 17.51 -12.06 33.33
N PRO A 67 17.35 -11.98 34.68
CA PRO A 67 18.15 -12.81 35.57
C PRO A 67 17.91 -14.28 35.26
N HIS A 68 18.99 -14.97 34.96
CA HIS A 68 19.24 -16.40 34.87
C HIS A 68 18.03 -17.33 34.65
N ASN A 69 17.53 -17.42 33.43
CA ASN A 69 16.83 -18.64 33.01
C ASN A 69 17.89 -19.66 32.54
N LYS A 70 18.01 -20.77 33.27
CA LYS A 70 18.95 -21.88 32.96
C LYS A 70 18.74 -22.52 31.56
N HIS A 71 17.73 -22.08 30.82
CA HIS A 71 17.41 -22.51 29.46
C HIS A 71 17.74 -21.46 28.37
N GLY A 72 18.50 -20.42 28.70
CA GLY A 72 18.68 -19.21 27.90
C GLY A 72 19.57 -19.30 26.66
N GLY A 73 19.94 -20.50 26.19
CA GLY A 73 20.86 -20.63 25.05
C GLY A 73 20.25 -20.40 23.66
N LYS A 74 18.92 -20.38 23.49
CA LYS A 74 18.28 -20.38 22.17
C LYS A 74 17.60 -19.05 21.76
N TRP A 75 17.47 -18.08 22.66
CA TRP A 75 16.63 -16.90 22.44
C TRP A 75 17.38 -15.61 22.80
N ARG A 76 18.46 -15.36 22.09
CA ARG A 76 19.25 -14.12 22.21
C ARG A 76 19.08 -13.24 20.98
N ALA A 77 19.07 -11.94 21.22
CA ALA A 77 18.98 -10.92 20.19
C ALA A 77 20.20 -10.97 19.26
N GLY A 78 19.97 -11.07 17.96
CA GLY A 78 21.03 -10.99 16.96
C GLY A 78 21.38 -9.53 16.64
N HIS A 79 22.55 -9.28 16.11
CA HIS A 79 23.02 -7.92 15.80
C HIS A 79 22.13 -7.16 14.80
N TYR A 80 21.65 -7.83 13.77
CA TYR A 80 20.78 -7.26 12.74
C TYR A 80 19.28 -7.48 12.99
N GLY A 81 18.90 -7.95 14.18
CA GLY A 81 17.51 -8.27 14.52
C GLY A 81 17.33 -9.75 14.82
N THR A 82 16.15 -10.07 15.35
CA THR A 82 15.82 -11.43 15.79
C THR A 82 14.58 -11.90 15.02
N PRO A 83 14.72 -12.88 14.12
CA PRO A 83 13.61 -13.32 13.29
C PRO A 83 12.53 -14.01 14.10
N VAL A 84 11.28 -13.88 13.68
CA VAL A 84 10.10 -14.54 14.25
C VAL A 84 10.03 -14.31 15.77
N SER A 85 10.08 -13.04 16.17
CA SER A 85 10.07 -12.64 17.59
C SER A 85 9.30 -11.34 17.79
N ASP A 86 9.04 -11.02 19.06
CA ASP A 86 8.43 -9.74 19.46
C ASP A 86 9.45 -8.61 19.58
N CYS A 87 10.69 -8.79 19.11
CA CYS A 87 11.72 -7.74 19.10
C CYS A 87 11.54 -6.87 17.86
N ASP A 88 11.55 -5.57 18.08
CA ASP A 88 11.58 -4.59 16.99
C ASP A 88 12.95 -4.53 16.28
N SER A 89 13.07 -3.75 15.22
CA SER A 89 14.29 -3.65 14.44
C SER A 89 15.39 -2.87 15.17
N PRO A 90 16.62 -3.35 15.24
CA PRO A 90 17.74 -2.46 15.52
C PRO A 90 17.86 -1.41 14.40
N ARG A 91 18.29 -0.19 14.74
CA ARG A 91 18.50 0.89 13.75
C ARG A 91 19.46 0.49 12.63
N THR A 92 20.41 -0.41 12.92
CA THR A 92 21.33 -0.99 11.94
C THR A 92 20.61 -1.76 10.84
N LEU A 93 19.52 -2.47 11.14
CA LEU A 93 18.74 -3.19 10.14
C LEU A 93 18.09 -2.24 9.13
N GLY A 94 17.41 -1.20 9.59
CA GLY A 94 16.80 -0.19 8.72
C GLY A 94 17.85 0.48 7.82
N ASN A 95 18.97 0.90 8.40
CA ASN A 95 20.08 1.50 7.66
C ASN A 95 20.66 0.56 6.58
N LYS A 96 21.00 -0.67 6.96
CA LYS A 96 21.56 -1.67 6.04
C LYS A 96 20.56 -2.12 4.96
N THR A 97 19.26 -2.08 5.25
CA THR A 97 18.21 -2.35 4.26
C THR A 97 18.22 -1.30 3.16
N LEU A 98 18.20 -0.01 3.51
CA LEU A 98 18.21 1.07 2.51
C LEU A 98 19.57 1.15 1.79
N GLU A 99 20.70 0.89 2.48
CA GLU A 99 22.01 0.74 1.86
C GLU A 99 21.98 -0.34 0.77
N TRP A 100 21.42 -1.51 1.08
CA TRP A 100 21.32 -2.60 0.12
C TRP A 100 20.47 -2.23 -1.09
N VAL A 101 19.31 -1.60 -0.87
CA VAL A 101 18.41 -1.16 -1.93
C VAL A 101 19.14 -0.19 -2.88
N THR A 102 19.68 0.89 -2.36
CA THR A 102 20.32 1.92 -3.21
C THR A 102 21.53 1.36 -3.95
N ARG A 103 22.37 0.57 -3.29
CA ARG A 103 23.55 -0.07 -3.92
C ARG A 103 23.18 -0.95 -5.11
N ASN A 104 22.08 -1.68 -5.04
CA ASN A 104 21.74 -2.67 -6.06
C ASN A 104 20.89 -2.12 -7.19
N TRP A 105 20.15 -1.01 -7.00
CA TRP A 105 19.37 -0.38 -8.07
C TRP A 105 20.03 0.88 -8.65
N ASN A 106 21.08 1.41 -8.03
CA ASN A 106 21.86 2.55 -8.54
C ASN A 106 22.91 2.10 -9.56
N VAL A 107 22.55 1.18 -10.47
CA VAL A 107 23.46 0.70 -11.50
C VAL A 107 23.40 1.66 -12.69
N THR A 108 24.45 2.42 -12.90
CA THR A 108 24.74 3.00 -14.20
C THR A 108 24.97 1.84 -15.17
N SER A 109 24.17 1.75 -16.24
CA SER A 109 24.42 0.79 -17.30
C SER A 109 25.85 1.03 -17.82
N HIS A 110 26.69 -0.02 -17.80
CA HIS A 110 28.06 0.05 -18.29
C HIS A 110 28.18 0.48 -19.76
N ASP A 111 27.06 0.55 -20.47
CA ASP A 111 26.97 0.83 -21.90
C ASP A 111 26.57 2.29 -22.21
N ASP A 112 26.27 3.11 -21.21
CA ASP A 112 25.86 4.51 -21.43
C ASP A 112 26.52 5.45 -20.42
N GLU A 113 27.82 5.72 -20.62
CA GLU A 113 28.57 6.73 -19.85
C GLU A 113 28.03 8.16 -20.06
N SER A 114 27.14 8.37 -21.02
CA SER A 114 26.52 9.65 -21.34
C SER A 114 25.19 9.90 -20.60
N ALA A 115 24.55 8.87 -20.08
CA ALA A 115 23.36 9.00 -19.25
C ALA A 115 23.80 9.36 -17.82
N GLY A 116 23.66 10.64 -17.48
CA GLY A 116 23.86 11.11 -16.10
C GLY A 116 23.16 10.21 -15.09
N ALA A 117 23.70 10.09 -13.88
CA ALA A 117 23.21 9.20 -12.82
C ALA A 117 21.69 9.33 -12.67
N ARG A 118 20.94 8.34 -13.17
CA ARG A 118 19.48 8.30 -13.04
C ARG A 118 19.13 7.84 -11.63
N ASN A 119 18.08 8.44 -11.04
CA ASN A 119 17.54 7.93 -9.79
C ASN A 119 17.12 6.47 -9.99
N PRO A 120 17.48 5.57 -9.06
CA PRO A 120 17.12 4.16 -9.16
C PRO A 120 15.60 3.95 -9.13
N PHE A 121 14.88 4.86 -8.46
CA PHE A 121 13.44 4.88 -8.32
C PHE A 121 12.88 6.25 -8.68
N ASP A 122 11.72 6.27 -9.31
CA ASP A 122 11.01 7.51 -9.61
C ASP A 122 10.38 8.11 -8.36
N PHE A 123 10.02 7.27 -7.38
CA PHE A 123 9.50 7.67 -6.07
C PHE A 123 9.60 6.53 -5.04
N VAL A 124 9.41 6.89 -3.76
CA VAL A 124 9.36 5.96 -2.64
C VAL A 124 8.00 6.11 -1.94
N LEU A 125 7.28 5.01 -1.78
CA LEU A 125 6.10 4.90 -0.92
C LEU A 125 6.52 4.33 0.43
N TRP A 126 6.31 5.12 1.49
CA TRP A 126 6.64 4.75 2.86
C TRP A 126 5.36 4.73 3.68
N THR A 127 4.85 3.53 3.93
CA THR A 127 3.50 3.32 4.48
C THR A 127 3.44 3.19 6.00
N GLY A 128 4.36 3.88 6.70
CA GLY A 128 4.25 4.10 8.15
C GLY A 128 4.94 3.06 9.03
N ASP A 129 4.66 3.17 10.31
CA ASP A 129 5.21 2.37 11.41
C ASP A 129 6.75 2.40 11.47
N SER A 130 7.27 3.62 11.68
CA SER A 130 8.69 3.86 11.91
C SER A 130 9.10 3.69 13.38
N ALA A 131 8.17 4.02 14.29
CA ALA A 131 8.38 3.91 15.72
C ALA A 131 8.15 2.48 16.23
N ARG A 132 8.96 2.09 17.23
CA ARG A 132 8.86 0.77 17.85
C ARG A 132 7.50 0.52 18.52
N HIS A 133 7.18 -0.75 18.75
CA HIS A 133 6.05 -1.14 19.59
C HIS A 133 6.30 -0.83 21.09
N GLU A 134 5.26 -0.89 21.89
CA GLU A 134 5.33 -0.75 23.36
C GLU A 134 5.18 -2.12 24.03
N GLN A 135 6.16 -2.99 23.82
CA GLN A 135 6.12 -4.38 24.30
C GLN A 135 6.85 -4.60 25.63
N ASP A 136 7.76 -3.68 26.00
CA ASP A 136 8.50 -3.75 27.27
C ASP A 136 7.99 -2.72 28.30
N PRO A 137 7.25 -3.18 29.34
CA PRO A 137 6.75 -2.27 30.38
C PRO A 137 7.85 -1.54 31.17
N LEU A 138 9.11 -2.04 31.14
CA LEU A 138 10.24 -1.39 31.80
C LEU A 138 10.85 -0.25 30.96
N VAL A 139 10.50 -0.20 29.68
CA VAL A 139 10.92 0.82 28.73
C VAL A 139 9.68 1.41 28.05
N PRO A 140 8.85 2.18 28.78
CA PRO A 140 7.62 2.75 28.24
C PRO A 140 7.94 3.71 27.10
N ARG A 141 7.12 3.70 26.07
CA ARG A 141 7.25 4.57 24.91
C ARG A 141 6.72 5.97 25.24
N THR A 142 7.42 6.99 24.79
CA THR A 142 7.02 8.39 25.00
C THR A 142 6.72 9.08 23.66
N ALA A 143 5.85 10.10 23.65
CA ALA A 143 5.57 10.92 22.47
C ALA A 143 6.85 11.51 21.83
N LYS A 144 7.82 11.91 22.67
CA LYS A 144 9.11 12.39 22.19
C LYS A 144 9.89 11.30 21.47
N GLU A 145 9.85 10.08 21.95
CA GLU A 145 10.54 8.95 21.34
C GLU A 145 9.93 8.57 20.00
N VAL A 146 8.60 8.57 19.90
CA VAL A 146 7.88 8.35 18.64
C VAL A 146 8.29 9.38 17.59
N LEU A 147 8.33 10.67 17.95
CA LEU A 147 8.77 11.71 17.05
C LEU A 147 10.24 11.54 16.62
N GLN A 148 11.14 11.22 17.57
CA GLN A 148 12.55 10.97 17.29
C GLN A 148 12.78 9.75 16.39
N ALA A 149 11.93 8.72 16.46
CA ALA A 149 11.99 7.60 15.55
C ALA A 149 11.63 8.01 14.12
N ASN A 150 10.63 8.85 13.96
CA ASN A 150 10.24 9.40 12.67
C ASN A 150 11.25 10.41 12.12
N GLU A 151 11.85 11.26 12.97
CA GLU A 151 12.97 12.13 12.58
C GLU A 151 14.13 11.29 12.02
N PHE A 152 14.54 10.25 12.73
CA PHE A 152 15.60 9.35 12.28
C PHE A 152 15.23 8.62 10.97
N ALA A 153 13.98 8.19 10.81
CA ALA A 153 13.52 7.56 9.58
C ALA A 153 13.59 8.52 8.38
N VAL A 154 13.19 9.79 8.56
CA VAL A 154 13.32 10.83 7.52
C VAL A 154 14.78 11.07 7.16
N GLU A 155 15.65 11.29 8.17
CA GLU A 155 17.08 11.49 7.93
C GLU A 155 17.69 10.32 7.14
N LEU A 156 17.30 9.11 7.47
CA LEU A 156 17.75 7.91 6.79
C LEU A 156 17.25 7.86 5.35
N MET A 157 15.95 8.06 5.14
CA MET A 157 15.33 8.09 3.81
C MET A 157 15.94 9.19 2.92
N GLU A 158 16.11 10.41 3.44
CA GLU A 158 16.71 11.52 2.70
C GLU A 158 18.19 11.28 2.36
N SER A 159 18.92 10.58 3.22
CA SER A 159 20.34 10.24 2.96
C SER A 159 20.50 9.28 1.79
N TYR A 160 19.59 8.30 1.67
CA TYR A 160 19.64 7.31 0.59
C TYR A 160 18.89 7.74 -0.67
N PHE A 161 17.90 8.62 -0.54
CA PHE A 161 17.06 9.10 -1.66
C PHE A 161 17.02 10.64 -1.73
N PRO A 162 18.18 11.32 -1.87
CA PRO A 162 18.26 12.79 -1.72
C PRO A 162 17.46 13.56 -2.77
N THR A 163 17.23 12.96 -3.93
CA THR A 163 16.54 13.58 -5.08
C THR A 163 15.28 12.84 -5.52
N THR A 164 14.96 11.72 -4.87
CA THR A 164 13.77 10.92 -5.18
C THR A 164 12.59 11.40 -4.35
N PRO A 165 11.42 11.64 -4.93
CA PRO A 165 10.21 11.95 -4.17
C PRO A 165 9.87 10.85 -3.16
N ILE A 166 9.76 11.21 -1.89
CA ILE A 166 9.33 10.32 -0.80
C ILE A 166 7.94 10.73 -0.38
N VAL A 167 7.06 9.75 -0.17
CA VAL A 167 5.70 9.98 0.31
C VAL A 167 5.50 9.19 1.61
N PRO A 168 5.59 9.87 2.78
CA PRO A 168 5.37 9.24 4.07
C PRO A 168 3.89 9.05 4.37
N ASN A 169 3.61 8.14 5.30
CA ASN A 169 2.28 7.90 5.86
C ASN A 169 2.37 7.60 7.36
N PHE A 170 1.29 7.86 8.12
CA PHE A 170 1.20 7.48 9.52
C PHE A 170 0.91 6.01 9.68
N GLY A 171 1.73 5.32 10.49
CA GLY A 171 1.38 4.04 11.07
C GLY A 171 0.71 4.17 12.44
N ASN A 172 0.14 3.09 12.93
CA ASN A 172 -0.53 3.07 14.23
C ASN A 172 0.44 3.13 15.42
N ASN A 173 1.72 2.86 15.19
CA ASN A 173 2.79 3.06 16.17
C ASN A 173 3.47 4.42 16.05
N ASP A 174 3.19 5.22 15.02
CA ASP A 174 3.74 6.57 14.86
C ASP A 174 2.99 7.65 15.65
N VAL A 175 2.07 7.25 16.53
CA VAL A 175 1.31 8.15 17.38
C VAL A 175 1.66 7.94 18.85
N ALA A 176 1.51 9.01 19.67
CA ALA A 176 1.92 8.99 21.07
C ALA A 176 1.20 7.93 21.90
N LEU A 177 -0.11 7.77 21.69
CA LEU A 177 -0.92 6.71 22.27
C LEU A 177 -1.21 5.69 21.19
N HIS A 178 -0.65 4.50 21.33
CA HIS A 178 -0.80 3.40 20.38
C HIS A 178 -2.24 3.27 19.85
N ASN A 179 -2.41 3.23 18.55
CA ASN A 179 -3.69 3.19 17.82
C ASN A 179 -4.59 4.43 18.00
N THR A 180 -4.24 5.41 18.81
CA THR A 180 -5.17 6.48 19.20
C THR A 180 -4.73 7.83 18.66
N MET A 181 -5.46 8.35 17.68
CA MET A 181 -5.21 9.65 17.09
C MET A 181 -6.52 10.45 16.98
N PRO A 182 -6.67 11.52 17.79
CA PRO A 182 -7.82 12.40 17.68
C PRO A 182 -7.69 13.34 16.47
N ARG A 183 -8.81 13.98 16.10
CA ARG A 183 -8.82 15.03 15.09
C ARG A 183 -7.89 16.18 15.47
N GLY A 184 -7.18 16.74 14.48
CA GLY A 184 -6.41 17.96 14.64
C GLY A 184 -7.27 19.25 14.66
N PRO A 185 -6.63 20.42 14.76
CA PRO A 185 -5.19 20.59 14.88
C PRO A 185 -4.62 20.19 16.25
N SER A 186 -3.43 19.66 16.28
CA SER A 186 -2.75 19.21 17.49
C SER A 186 -1.25 19.51 17.45
N LYS A 187 -0.62 19.58 18.64
CA LYS A 187 0.85 19.72 18.73
C LYS A 187 1.59 18.55 18.08
N GLU A 188 1.01 17.36 18.10
CA GLU A 188 1.56 16.17 17.48
C GLU A 188 1.59 16.31 15.96
N LEU A 189 0.47 16.71 15.34
CA LEU A 189 0.41 16.97 13.89
C LEU A 189 1.32 18.12 13.45
N ASP A 190 1.44 19.19 14.26
CA ASP A 190 2.39 20.28 13.97
C ASP A 190 3.85 19.78 14.04
N ALA A 191 4.19 18.92 15.00
CA ALA A 191 5.51 18.32 15.11
C ALA A 191 5.81 17.42 13.90
N PHE A 192 4.89 16.55 13.52
CA PHE A 192 5.04 15.73 12.30
C PHE A 192 5.11 16.56 11.03
N LEU A 193 4.33 17.63 10.91
CA LEU A 193 4.46 18.56 9.79
C LEU A 193 5.85 19.18 9.71
N SER A 194 6.46 19.48 10.87
CA SER A 194 7.84 19.97 10.91
C SER A 194 8.85 18.92 10.44
N VAL A 195 8.68 17.66 10.85
CA VAL A 195 9.55 16.53 10.46
C VAL A 195 9.41 16.23 8.97
N TRP A 196 8.18 16.19 8.45
CA TRP A 196 7.88 15.83 7.07
C TRP A 196 7.72 17.03 6.12
N HIS A 197 8.09 18.24 6.53
CA HIS A 197 7.81 19.48 5.78
C HIS A 197 8.33 19.49 4.34
N ARG A 198 9.42 18.77 4.05
CA ARG A 198 9.99 18.65 2.69
C ARG A 198 9.17 17.70 1.80
N HIS A 199 8.41 16.81 2.39
CA HIS A 199 7.64 15.79 1.69
C HIS A 199 6.17 16.18 1.49
N ILE A 200 5.66 17.13 2.28
CA ILE A 200 4.28 17.60 2.23
C ILE A 200 4.21 18.94 1.50
N PRO A 201 3.46 19.06 0.39
CA PRO A 201 3.28 20.32 -0.31
C PRO A 201 2.70 21.42 0.59
N LYS A 202 3.13 22.66 0.45
CA LYS A 202 2.72 23.79 1.31
C LYS A 202 1.22 24.05 1.29
N ASP A 203 0.57 23.87 0.15
CA ASP A 203 -0.88 23.99 -0.01
C ASP A 203 -1.65 22.87 0.72
N GLN A 204 -1.01 21.74 1.05
CA GLN A 204 -1.57 20.63 1.80
C GLN A 204 -1.37 20.76 3.33
N HIS A 205 -0.61 21.75 3.81
CA HIS A 205 -0.33 21.91 5.25
C HIS A 205 -1.61 22.08 6.10
N ALA A 206 -2.65 22.71 5.57
CA ALA A 206 -3.92 22.87 6.28
C ALA A 206 -4.64 21.53 6.45
N ALA A 207 -4.73 20.72 5.39
CA ALA A 207 -5.31 19.38 5.43
C ALA A 207 -4.49 18.46 6.36
N PHE A 208 -3.15 18.55 6.30
CA PHE A 208 -2.29 17.78 7.17
C PHE A 208 -2.49 18.13 8.66
N ARG A 209 -2.63 19.41 9.02
CA ARG A 209 -2.92 19.82 10.41
C ARG A 209 -4.29 19.37 10.89
N GLU A 210 -5.25 19.21 9.99
CA GLU A 210 -6.58 18.71 10.30
C GLU A 210 -6.57 17.22 10.64
N GLY A 211 -5.76 16.41 9.92
CA GLY A 211 -5.81 14.98 10.08
C GLY A 211 -4.59 14.18 9.61
N GLY A 212 -3.47 14.79 9.29
CA GLY A 212 -2.28 14.05 8.90
C GLY A 212 -2.36 13.41 7.49
N PHE A 213 -3.31 13.83 6.66
CA PHE A 213 -3.46 13.37 5.28
C PHE A 213 -3.09 14.47 4.29
N PHE A 214 -2.59 14.09 3.12
CA PHE A 214 -2.19 15.02 2.07
C PHE A 214 -2.16 14.34 0.70
N ALA A 215 -2.08 15.14 -0.36
CA ALA A 215 -1.86 14.68 -1.72
C ALA A 215 -0.65 15.39 -2.33
N LYS A 216 0.05 14.71 -3.22
CA LYS A 216 1.27 15.22 -3.85
C LYS A 216 1.40 14.71 -5.27
N ASP A 217 1.81 15.58 -6.20
CA ASP A 217 2.28 15.16 -7.52
C ASP A 217 3.68 14.53 -7.35
N ILE A 218 3.89 13.34 -7.88
CA ILE A 218 5.19 12.64 -7.86
C ILE A 218 5.81 12.60 -9.24
N VAL A 219 5.01 12.51 -10.30
CA VAL A 219 5.40 12.82 -11.68
C VAL A 219 4.52 13.99 -12.14
N PRO A 220 5.08 15.17 -12.35
CA PRO A 220 4.31 16.37 -12.67
C PRO A 220 3.32 16.14 -13.81
N ASP A 221 2.07 16.58 -13.61
CA ASP A 221 0.97 16.50 -14.57
C ASP A 221 0.62 15.09 -15.09
N ARG A 222 1.11 14.03 -14.41
CA ARG A 222 0.91 12.63 -14.84
C ARG A 222 0.48 11.72 -13.71
N LEU A 223 1.23 11.71 -12.59
CA LEU A 223 1.03 10.77 -11.50
C LEU A 223 1.10 11.48 -10.15
N GLY A 224 0.07 11.28 -9.33
CA GLY A 224 0.02 11.74 -7.95
C GLY A 224 -0.03 10.60 -6.94
N VAL A 225 0.10 10.97 -5.68
CA VAL A 225 -0.17 10.10 -4.53
C VAL A 225 -1.12 10.80 -3.57
N ILE A 226 -2.12 10.07 -3.11
CA ILE A 226 -2.99 10.45 -2.00
C ILE A 226 -2.56 9.62 -0.78
N SER A 227 -1.96 10.30 0.22
CA SER A 227 -1.58 9.70 1.51
C SER A 227 -2.73 9.91 2.49
N ILE A 228 -3.47 8.85 2.82
CA ILE A 228 -4.59 8.87 3.76
C ILE A 228 -4.13 8.43 5.15
N ASN A 229 -4.64 9.07 6.18
CA ASN A 229 -4.42 8.65 7.56
C ASN A 229 -5.46 7.57 7.94
N THR A 230 -5.07 6.32 7.82
CA THR A 230 -5.95 5.18 8.05
C THR A 230 -6.33 4.97 9.51
N LEU A 231 -5.68 5.65 10.46
CA LEU A 231 -6.08 5.62 11.87
C LEU A 231 -7.51 6.15 12.08
N TYR A 232 -7.98 7.04 11.21
CA TYR A 232 -9.36 7.55 11.29
C TYR A 232 -10.41 6.57 10.77
N PHE A 233 -9.97 5.49 10.13
CA PHE A 233 -10.83 4.40 9.68
C PHE A 233 -10.69 3.16 10.57
N TYR A 234 -9.60 3.08 11.34
CA TYR A 234 -9.22 1.92 12.13
C TYR A 234 -10.10 1.77 13.37
N ASP A 235 -10.76 0.62 13.53
CA ASP A 235 -11.72 0.34 14.61
C ASP A 235 -11.09 0.30 16.01
N SER A 236 -9.78 0.11 16.08
CA SER A 236 -9.02 0.17 17.32
C SER A 236 -8.71 1.61 17.77
N ASN A 237 -8.91 2.63 16.92
CA ASN A 237 -8.80 4.02 17.31
C ASN A 237 -10.04 4.47 18.12
N LYS A 238 -9.88 4.63 19.44
CA LYS A 238 -10.97 5.00 20.33
C LYS A 238 -11.24 6.52 20.39
N ALA A 239 -10.51 7.33 19.62
CA ALA A 239 -10.69 8.77 19.56
C ALA A 239 -11.60 9.26 18.41
N VAL A 240 -12.18 8.34 17.64
CA VAL A 240 -13.03 8.62 16.46
C VAL A 240 -14.33 7.83 16.50
N ASP A 241 -15.32 8.27 15.74
CA ASP A 241 -16.67 7.70 15.74
C ASP A 241 -16.94 6.71 14.58
N GLY A 242 -15.95 6.48 13.69
CA GLY A 242 -16.06 5.49 12.62
C GLY A 242 -16.91 5.91 11.42
N CYS A 243 -16.72 7.14 10.94
CA CYS A 243 -17.39 7.69 9.75
C CYS A 243 -18.93 7.71 9.86
N PRO A 244 -19.53 8.19 10.95
CA PRO A 244 -20.97 8.15 11.13
C PRO A 244 -21.71 8.96 10.07
N LYS A 245 -22.85 8.46 9.62
CA LYS A 245 -23.75 9.20 8.74
C LYS A 245 -24.35 10.40 9.49
N ARG A 246 -24.44 11.53 8.82
CA ARG A 246 -25.13 12.70 9.36
C ARG A 246 -26.58 12.73 8.91
N ARG A 247 -27.48 13.20 9.79
CA ARG A 247 -28.81 13.61 9.35
C ARG A 247 -28.71 15.01 8.75
N ARG A 248 -29.42 15.28 7.66
CA ARG A 248 -29.45 16.62 7.02
C ARG A 248 -29.83 17.76 7.97
N ARG A 249 -30.55 17.44 9.05
CA ARG A 249 -30.91 18.40 10.13
C ARG A 249 -29.74 18.73 11.07
N ASP A 250 -28.73 17.85 11.17
CA ASP A 250 -27.59 18.00 12.11
C ASP A 250 -26.42 18.76 11.50
N ARG A 251 -26.67 19.71 10.60
CA ARG A 251 -25.62 20.52 9.92
C ARG A 251 -24.67 21.25 10.85
N ARG A 252 -25.00 21.39 12.17
CA ARG A 252 -24.20 22.07 13.18
C ARG A 252 -23.27 21.15 13.98
N ARG A 253 -23.39 19.84 13.84
CA ARG A 253 -22.48 18.90 14.49
C ARG A 253 -21.19 18.85 13.69
N ASP A 254 -20.05 18.98 14.37
CA ASP A 254 -18.74 18.79 13.74
C ASP A 254 -18.68 17.40 13.09
N ALA A 255 -18.16 17.34 11.86
CA ALA A 255 -17.99 16.08 11.19
C ALA A 255 -16.91 15.26 11.90
N ASP A 256 -17.15 13.96 12.02
CA ASP A 256 -16.10 13.00 12.34
C ASP A 256 -14.95 13.11 11.33
N ILE A 257 -13.72 13.01 11.82
CA ILE A 257 -12.54 13.21 10.98
C ILE A 257 -12.40 12.16 9.88
N GLY A 258 -12.85 10.92 10.11
CA GLY A 258 -12.89 9.88 9.07
C GLY A 258 -13.82 10.29 7.92
N THR A 259 -15.01 10.84 8.22
CA THR A 259 -15.92 11.39 7.20
C THR A 259 -15.29 12.56 6.46
N LEU A 260 -14.64 13.50 7.17
CA LEU A 260 -13.95 14.65 6.55
C LEU A 260 -12.82 14.21 5.62
N GLN A 261 -12.05 13.20 6.01
CA GLN A 261 -11.00 12.65 5.15
C GLN A 261 -11.57 12.00 3.89
N LEU A 262 -12.69 11.27 3.98
CA LEU A 262 -13.36 10.70 2.81
C LEU A 262 -13.91 11.80 1.87
N GLU A 263 -14.45 12.89 2.42
CA GLU A 263 -14.85 14.07 1.64
C GLU A 263 -13.63 14.69 0.93
N TRP A 264 -12.55 14.92 1.66
CA TRP A 264 -11.30 15.45 1.12
C TRP A 264 -10.72 14.52 0.04
N MET A 265 -10.68 13.21 0.27
CA MET A 265 -10.22 12.22 -0.71
C MET A 265 -11.07 12.28 -1.99
N THR A 266 -12.39 12.41 -1.85
CA THR A 266 -13.30 12.56 -3.00
C THR A 266 -12.93 13.78 -3.84
N GLU A 267 -12.69 14.93 -3.19
CA GLU A 267 -12.28 16.17 -3.89
C GLU A 267 -10.91 16.00 -4.58
N ARG A 268 -9.96 15.33 -3.94
CA ARG A 268 -8.63 15.08 -4.56
C ARG A 268 -8.75 14.15 -5.77
N LEU A 269 -9.54 13.09 -5.67
CA LEU A 269 -9.77 12.18 -6.81
C LEU A 269 -10.44 12.91 -7.99
N LEU A 270 -11.42 13.76 -7.73
CA LEU A 270 -12.05 14.60 -8.75
C LEU A 270 -11.06 15.60 -9.37
N GLU A 271 -10.16 16.17 -8.57
CA GLU A 271 -9.14 17.10 -9.04
C GLU A 271 -8.11 16.39 -9.94
N PHE A 272 -7.52 15.29 -9.49
CA PHE A 272 -6.57 14.51 -10.29
C PHE A 272 -7.21 14.04 -11.60
N ARG A 273 -8.45 13.56 -11.53
CA ARG A 273 -9.21 13.18 -12.73
C ARG A 273 -9.41 14.34 -13.69
N ARG A 274 -9.78 15.52 -13.20
CA ARG A 274 -9.96 16.74 -14.02
C ARG A 274 -8.64 17.17 -14.69
N ARG A 275 -7.49 16.94 -14.01
CA ARG A 275 -6.14 17.18 -14.55
C ARG A 275 -5.66 16.05 -15.47
N ASN A 276 -6.48 15.02 -15.72
CA ASN A 276 -6.12 13.83 -16.50
C ASN A 276 -4.91 13.08 -15.91
N MET A 277 -4.78 13.05 -14.59
CA MET A 277 -3.72 12.38 -13.86
C MET A 277 -4.22 11.07 -13.26
N GLN A 278 -3.32 10.12 -13.14
CA GLN A 278 -3.50 8.91 -12.33
C GLN A 278 -2.97 9.12 -10.92
N VAL A 279 -3.43 8.29 -9.98
CA VAL A 279 -2.97 8.36 -8.59
C VAL A 279 -2.73 6.98 -7.99
N HIS A 280 -1.74 6.89 -7.10
CA HIS A 280 -1.68 5.86 -6.08
C HIS A 280 -2.35 6.35 -4.80
N ILE A 281 -3.05 5.48 -4.10
CA ILE A 281 -3.51 5.72 -2.74
C ILE A 281 -2.57 4.94 -1.82
N ILE A 282 -2.04 5.60 -0.79
CA ILE A 282 -1.27 4.95 0.25
C ILE A 282 -1.92 5.16 1.62
N GLY A 283 -1.83 4.14 2.45
CA GLY A 283 -2.23 4.15 3.85
C GLY A 283 -1.40 3.14 4.63
N HIS A 284 -1.60 3.04 5.93
CA HIS A 284 -0.91 2.05 6.74
C HIS A 284 -1.81 0.84 7.01
N VAL A 285 -2.86 1.02 7.79
CA VAL A 285 -3.84 -0.04 8.07
C VAL A 285 -4.65 -0.34 6.80
N PRO A 286 -4.70 -1.59 6.31
CA PRO A 286 -5.40 -1.90 5.07
C PRO A 286 -6.93 -1.92 5.24
N PRO A 287 -7.68 -1.61 4.17
CA PRO A 287 -9.14 -1.60 4.18
C PRO A 287 -9.71 -3.02 4.14
N THR A 288 -9.70 -3.69 5.29
CA THR A 288 -10.29 -5.02 5.48
C THR A 288 -11.41 -4.99 6.51
N ALA A 289 -12.34 -5.92 6.42
CA ALA A 289 -13.29 -6.18 7.49
C ALA A 289 -12.51 -6.61 8.76
N GLY A 290 -12.77 -5.96 9.89
CA GLY A 290 -12.04 -6.18 11.14
C GLY A 290 -10.86 -5.22 11.39
N ASN A 291 -10.41 -4.48 10.36
CA ASN A 291 -9.50 -3.35 10.56
C ASN A 291 -10.24 -2.02 10.52
N TYR A 292 -11.11 -1.81 9.53
CA TYR A 292 -11.86 -0.56 9.43
C TYR A 292 -13.21 -0.67 10.14
N PHE A 293 -13.65 0.44 10.71
CA PHE A 293 -15.06 0.61 11.02
C PHE A 293 -15.90 0.32 9.77
N VAL A 294 -16.98 -0.42 9.93
CA VAL A 294 -17.82 -0.92 8.82
C VAL A 294 -18.20 0.21 7.85
N ARG A 295 -18.66 1.36 8.37
CA ARG A 295 -19.07 2.47 7.52
C ARG A 295 -17.89 3.12 6.77
N CYS A 296 -16.71 3.24 7.40
CA CYS A 296 -15.51 3.75 6.75
C CYS A 296 -15.10 2.82 5.60
N PHE A 297 -15.12 1.50 5.86
CA PHE A 297 -14.84 0.46 4.86
C PHE A 297 -15.76 0.56 3.65
N ASP A 298 -17.08 0.61 3.88
CA ASP A 298 -18.08 0.67 2.81
C ASP A 298 -17.92 1.91 1.94
N VAL A 299 -17.75 3.10 2.56
CA VAL A 299 -17.60 4.35 1.82
C VAL A 299 -16.28 4.40 1.07
N TYR A 300 -15.19 4.00 1.71
CA TYR A 300 -13.88 3.93 1.07
C TYR A 300 -13.93 3.01 -0.16
N THR A 301 -14.44 1.79 -0.01
CA THR A 301 -14.55 0.81 -1.09
C THR A 301 -15.40 1.34 -2.24
N GLU A 302 -16.58 1.90 -1.97
CA GLU A 302 -17.44 2.47 -3.02
C GLU A 302 -16.79 3.66 -3.73
N LEU A 303 -16.02 4.51 -3.03
CA LEU A 303 -15.28 5.61 -3.66
C LEU A 303 -14.20 5.06 -4.60
N VAL A 304 -13.38 4.12 -4.15
CA VAL A 304 -12.32 3.53 -4.97
C VAL A 304 -12.90 2.88 -6.24
N LEU A 305 -13.99 2.15 -6.10
CA LEU A 305 -14.67 1.51 -7.23
C LEU A 305 -15.26 2.52 -8.23
N ARG A 306 -15.43 3.77 -7.84
CA ARG A 306 -15.98 4.82 -8.72
C ARG A 306 -14.90 5.59 -9.48
N PHE A 307 -13.65 5.49 -9.08
CA PHE A 307 -12.53 6.20 -9.69
C PHE A 307 -11.49 5.27 -10.32
N GLN A 308 -11.95 4.18 -10.91
CA GLN A 308 -11.06 3.16 -11.52
C GLN A 308 -10.27 3.68 -12.73
N ASP A 309 -10.72 4.76 -13.39
CA ASP A 309 -9.96 5.42 -14.46
C ASP A 309 -8.84 6.33 -13.93
N THR A 310 -8.85 6.62 -12.64
CA THR A 310 -7.93 7.55 -11.99
C THR A 310 -6.95 6.82 -11.05
N ILE A 311 -7.43 5.81 -10.30
CA ILE A 311 -6.62 5.07 -9.33
C ILE A 311 -5.90 3.92 -10.03
N VAL A 312 -4.57 3.90 -9.96
CA VAL A 312 -3.71 2.85 -10.53
C VAL A 312 -3.21 1.84 -9.51
N GLY A 313 -3.19 2.17 -8.24
CA GLY A 313 -2.79 1.26 -7.18
C GLY A 313 -3.16 1.74 -5.79
N GLN A 314 -3.31 0.81 -4.86
CA GLN A 314 -3.56 1.06 -3.45
C GLN A 314 -2.55 0.24 -2.63
N HIS A 315 -1.78 0.88 -1.73
CA HIS A 315 -0.64 0.27 -1.04
C HIS A 315 -0.71 0.51 0.46
N PHE A 316 -0.55 -0.57 1.23
CA PHE A 316 -0.68 -0.59 2.68
C PHE A 316 0.43 -1.41 3.34
N GLY A 317 0.55 -1.31 4.68
CA GLY A 317 1.46 -2.06 5.54
C GLY A 317 0.71 -2.75 6.68
N HIS A 318 1.17 -2.57 7.93
CA HIS A 318 0.52 -2.94 9.18
C HIS A 318 0.47 -4.46 9.49
N MET A 319 0.15 -5.28 8.52
CA MET A 319 -0.04 -6.71 8.76
C MET A 319 1.28 -7.49 8.79
N ASN A 320 2.37 -6.88 8.39
CA ASN A 320 3.70 -7.53 8.24
C ASN A 320 3.68 -8.74 7.28
N LEU A 321 2.68 -8.84 6.42
CA LEU A 321 2.42 -9.94 5.50
C LEU A 321 2.45 -9.48 4.05
N ASP A 322 2.91 -10.35 3.16
CA ASP A 322 2.83 -10.14 1.72
C ASP A 322 1.48 -10.63 1.20
N MET A 323 0.58 -9.70 0.90
CA MET A 323 -0.79 -10.05 0.49
C MET A 323 -1.33 -9.09 -0.56
N PHE A 324 -2.29 -9.56 -1.34
CA PHE A 324 -3.19 -8.71 -2.10
C PHE A 324 -4.65 -9.07 -1.78
N PHE A 325 -5.54 -8.12 -1.98
CA PHE A 325 -6.96 -8.28 -1.71
C PHE A 325 -7.78 -7.81 -2.90
N ILE A 326 -8.95 -8.38 -3.07
CA ILE A 326 -9.94 -7.95 -4.04
C ILE A 326 -11.09 -7.32 -3.27
N GLN A 327 -11.27 -6.01 -3.46
CA GLN A 327 -12.40 -5.28 -2.93
C GLN A 327 -13.61 -5.50 -3.84
N GLU A 328 -14.75 -5.76 -3.24
CA GLU A 328 -16.02 -5.97 -3.94
C GLU A 328 -17.06 -4.96 -3.48
N SER A 329 -17.84 -4.43 -4.41
CA SER A 329 -18.99 -3.59 -4.10
C SER A 329 -20.08 -4.40 -3.39
N ALA A 330 -20.66 -3.84 -2.32
CA ALA A 330 -21.81 -4.43 -1.65
C ALA A 330 -22.99 -4.75 -2.61
N LEU A 331 -23.07 -4.05 -3.74
CA LEU A 331 -24.06 -4.34 -4.80
C LEU A 331 -23.77 -5.63 -5.59
N ALA A 332 -22.51 -6.06 -5.66
CA ALA A 332 -22.14 -7.33 -6.31
C ALA A 332 -22.51 -8.50 -5.40
N THR A 333 -22.19 -8.39 -4.13
CA THR A 333 -22.49 -9.40 -3.10
C THR A 333 -23.99 -9.66 -2.99
N ALA A 334 -24.84 -8.63 -3.04
CA ALA A 334 -26.29 -8.76 -3.01
C ALA A 334 -26.90 -9.51 -4.22
N ARG A 335 -26.13 -9.71 -5.30
CA ARG A 335 -26.59 -10.46 -6.50
C ARG A 335 -26.22 -11.94 -6.46
N THR A 336 -25.25 -12.32 -5.63
CA THR A 336 -24.71 -13.69 -5.59
C THR A 336 -25.21 -14.48 -4.39
N HIS A 337 -25.68 -13.84 -3.33
CA HIS A 337 -26.11 -14.50 -2.12
C HIS A 337 -27.50 -14.08 -1.67
N ASP A 338 -28.43 -15.03 -1.67
CA ASP A 338 -29.65 -15.07 -0.82
C ASP A 338 -29.30 -15.43 0.64
N ILE A 339 -28.07 -15.20 1.07
CA ILE A 339 -27.57 -15.57 2.39
C ILE A 339 -27.52 -14.32 3.25
N GLN A 340 -28.31 -14.33 4.31
CA GLN A 340 -28.22 -13.34 5.37
C GLN A 340 -26.83 -13.39 5.99
N PRO A 341 -26.21 -12.24 6.35
CA PRO A 341 -24.99 -12.25 7.11
C PRO A 341 -25.29 -12.88 8.46
N GLU A 342 -24.96 -14.15 8.61
CA GLU A 342 -24.82 -14.74 9.93
C GLU A 342 -23.66 -13.98 10.60
N THR A 343 -23.96 -13.37 11.75
CA THR A 343 -22.92 -12.88 12.67
C THR A 343 -22.15 -14.10 13.15
N VAL A 344 -21.13 -14.48 12.41
CA VAL A 344 -20.19 -15.50 12.83
C VAL A 344 -19.43 -14.93 14.03
N PRO A 345 -19.40 -15.59 15.18
CA PRO A 345 -18.51 -15.19 16.27
C PRO A 345 -17.10 -15.15 15.70
N VAL A 346 -16.36 -14.09 15.96
CA VAL A 346 -14.95 -13.96 15.59
C VAL A 346 -14.16 -15.01 16.38
N VAL A 347 -14.16 -16.24 15.88
CA VAL A 347 -13.09 -17.18 16.14
C VAL A 347 -11.97 -16.69 15.22
N MET A 348 -10.78 -16.44 15.76
CA MET A 348 -9.60 -16.10 14.96
C MET A 348 -9.38 -17.23 13.95
N LYS A 349 -10.01 -17.12 12.79
CA LYS A 349 -9.64 -17.89 11.62
C LYS A 349 -8.29 -17.38 11.16
N ARG A 350 -7.48 -18.26 10.63
CA ARG A 350 -6.20 -17.85 10.04
C ARG A 350 -6.48 -16.93 8.86
N VAL A 351 -5.73 -15.81 8.74
CA VAL A 351 -5.92 -14.82 7.68
C VAL A 351 -5.92 -15.45 6.29
N GLU A 352 -5.11 -16.48 6.08
CA GLU A 352 -5.04 -17.22 4.82
C GLU A 352 -6.33 -18.03 4.52
N GLU A 353 -7.07 -18.47 5.52
CA GLU A 353 -8.34 -19.19 5.33
C GLU A 353 -9.45 -18.24 4.88
N ASP A 354 -9.53 -17.06 5.49
CA ASP A 354 -10.49 -16.03 5.12
C ASP A 354 -10.20 -15.51 3.70
N LEU A 355 -8.93 -15.21 3.40
CA LEU A 355 -8.51 -14.77 2.07
C LEU A 355 -8.79 -15.82 0.98
N ARG A 356 -8.59 -17.10 1.31
CA ARG A 356 -8.93 -18.19 0.39
C ARG A 356 -10.43 -18.24 0.13
N HIS A 357 -11.25 -18.08 1.15
CA HIS A 357 -12.70 -18.05 1.02
C HIS A 357 -13.16 -16.89 0.12
N ASP A 358 -12.57 -15.70 0.30
CA ASP A 358 -12.85 -14.54 -0.55
C ASP A 358 -12.52 -14.84 -2.03
N TYR A 359 -11.38 -15.46 -2.29
CA TYR A 359 -11.01 -15.85 -3.66
C TYR A 359 -11.91 -16.96 -4.25
N GLU A 360 -12.38 -17.90 -3.41
CA GLU A 360 -13.34 -18.95 -3.81
C GLU A 360 -14.70 -18.37 -4.20
N SER A 361 -15.08 -17.23 -3.61
CA SER A 361 -16.35 -16.56 -3.88
C SER A 361 -16.38 -15.81 -5.20
N LEU A 362 -15.23 -15.54 -5.83
CA LEU A 362 -15.13 -14.76 -7.06
C LEU A 362 -15.91 -15.40 -8.22
N PRO A 363 -16.73 -14.63 -8.95
CA PRO A 363 -17.41 -15.15 -10.13
C PRO A 363 -16.41 -15.55 -11.21
N GLY A 364 -16.77 -16.53 -12.03
CA GLY A 364 -15.96 -16.91 -13.20
C GLY A 364 -15.78 -15.74 -14.18
N PRO A 365 -14.70 -15.73 -15.01
CA PRO A 365 -14.32 -14.57 -15.83
C PRO A 365 -15.45 -14.01 -16.71
N ALA A 366 -16.28 -14.88 -17.31
CA ALA A 366 -17.41 -14.48 -18.17
C ALA A 366 -18.58 -13.83 -17.42
N ARG A 367 -18.64 -13.97 -16.09
CA ARG A 367 -19.70 -13.40 -15.23
C ARG A 367 -19.23 -12.20 -14.44
N THR A 368 -17.93 -11.88 -14.51
CA THR A 368 -17.34 -10.78 -13.74
C THR A 368 -17.64 -9.44 -14.41
N ASN A 369 -18.31 -8.55 -13.68
CA ASN A 369 -18.39 -7.15 -14.06
C ASN A 369 -17.29 -6.38 -13.31
N MET A 370 -16.22 -6.00 -14.02
CA MET A 370 -15.05 -5.32 -13.45
C MET A 370 -15.37 -4.00 -12.74
N ASP A 371 -16.54 -3.39 -13.00
CA ASP A 371 -16.95 -2.16 -12.33
C ASP A 371 -17.25 -2.34 -10.84
N TYR A 372 -17.37 -3.58 -10.38
CA TYR A 372 -17.67 -3.91 -8.98
C TYR A 372 -16.46 -4.39 -8.20
N TYR A 373 -15.26 -4.37 -8.79
CA TYR A 373 -14.05 -4.89 -8.16
C TYR A 373 -12.90 -3.89 -8.24
N SER A 374 -12.06 -3.90 -7.22
CA SER A 374 -10.77 -3.21 -7.17
C SER A 374 -9.75 -4.09 -6.44
N THR A 375 -8.48 -3.69 -6.46
CA THR A 375 -7.42 -4.42 -5.77
C THR A 375 -6.63 -3.49 -4.87
N PHE A 376 -6.14 -4.02 -3.76
CA PHE A 376 -5.11 -3.37 -2.96
C PHE A 376 -4.06 -4.36 -2.50
N TYR A 377 -2.90 -3.83 -2.14
CA TYR A 377 -1.71 -4.60 -1.82
C TYR A 377 -1.20 -4.24 -0.44
N VAL A 378 -0.89 -5.26 0.36
CA VAL A 378 -0.21 -5.14 1.64
C VAL A 378 1.22 -5.60 1.45
N ALA A 379 2.18 -4.77 1.84
CA ALA A 379 3.59 -5.13 1.76
C ALA A 379 4.05 -5.78 3.08
N PRO A 380 4.96 -6.74 2.99
CA PRO A 380 5.63 -7.26 4.17
C PRO A 380 6.62 -6.23 4.73
N SER A 381 7.04 -6.42 5.96
CA SER A 381 7.76 -5.45 6.79
C SER A 381 9.28 -5.57 6.73
N VAL A 382 9.96 -4.47 7.09
CA VAL A 382 11.38 -4.50 7.45
C VAL A 382 11.59 -5.06 8.86
N VAL A 383 10.65 -4.79 9.79
CA VAL A 383 10.70 -5.38 11.14
C VAL A 383 10.63 -6.91 11.07
N PRO A 384 11.49 -7.62 11.84
CA PRO A 384 11.62 -9.06 11.71
C PRO A 384 10.51 -9.85 12.44
N THR A 385 9.28 -9.36 12.41
CA THR A 385 8.12 -10.16 12.84
C THR A 385 8.09 -11.50 12.11
N TYR A 386 8.46 -11.47 10.83
CA TYR A 386 8.81 -12.65 10.03
C TYR A 386 10.27 -12.55 9.59
N LEU A 387 10.57 -12.39 8.31
CA LEU A 387 11.91 -12.02 7.84
C LEU A 387 11.86 -10.61 7.22
N PRO A 388 12.92 -9.80 7.41
CA PRO A 388 12.97 -8.47 6.82
C PRO A 388 12.84 -8.53 5.30
N THR A 389 11.94 -7.71 4.78
CA THR A 389 11.55 -7.78 3.38
C THR A 389 11.46 -6.39 2.76
N VAL A 390 11.75 -6.30 1.46
CA VAL A 390 11.65 -5.08 0.65
C VAL A 390 10.97 -5.39 -0.67
N ARG A 391 10.04 -4.52 -1.11
CA ARG A 391 9.30 -4.64 -2.37
C ARG A 391 9.68 -3.57 -3.36
N VAL A 392 10.04 -3.98 -4.57
CA VAL A 392 10.29 -3.08 -5.70
C VAL A 392 9.25 -3.32 -6.79
N TRP A 393 8.50 -2.28 -7.11
CA TRP A 393 7.49 -2.27 -8.14
C TRP A 393 8.04 -1.77 -9.47
N THR A 394 7.44 -2.24 -10.56
CA THR A 394 7.60 -1.63 -11.89
C THR A 394 6.26 -1.21 -12.46
N TYR A 395 6.29 -0.19 -13.31
CA TYR A 395 5.11 0.32 -13.99
C TYR A 395 5.44 0.75 -15.43
N ASN A 396 4.44 0.76 -16.27
CA ASN A 396 4.57 1.04 -17.71
C ASN A 396 4.83 2.53 -17.94
N THR A 397 5.97 2.88 -18.55
CA THR A 397 6.34 4.24 -18.93
C THR A 397 6.27 4.47 -20.45
N SER A 398 5.76 3.51 -21.22
CA SER A 398 5.66 3.63 -22.67
C SER A 398 4.61 4.68 -23.07
N LEU A 399 5.05 5.76 -23.65
CA LEU A 399 4.19 6.78 -24.24
C LEU A 399 3.74 6.35 -25.66
N VAL A 400 3.07 5.21 -25.78
CA VAL A 400 2.46 4.84 -27.06
C VAL A 400 1.25 5.73 -27.28
N HIS A 401 1.45 6.77 -28.10
CA HIS A 401 0.46 7.77 -28.49
C HIS A 401 -0.46 8.24 -27.35
N ASP A 402 -0.37 9.50 -27.03
CA ASP A 402 -1.20 10.19 -26.03
C ASP A 402 -2.67 10.28 -26.51
N ASN A 403 -3.25 9.13 -26.84
CA ASN A 403 -4.66 8.92 -27.11
C ASN A 403 -5.44 8.70 -25.81
N ARG A 404 -4.95 9.28 -24.68
CA ARG A 404 -5.79 9.30 -23.50
C ARG A 404 -7.08 10.03 -23.86
N PRO A 405 -8.24 9.35 -23.84
CA PRO A 405 -9.49 10.07 -24.04
C PRO A 405 -9.50 11.17 -22.99
N GLY A 406 -9.64 12.41 -23.42
CA GLY A 406 -9.76 13.54 -22.49
C GLY A 406 -10.83 13.16 -21.48
N LEU A 407 -10.47 12.99 -20.21
CA LEU A 407 -11.41 12.59 -19.18
C LEU A 407 -12.52 13.64 -19.18
N ALA A 408 -13.76 13.20 -19.37
CA ALA A 408 -14.89 14.11 -19.48
C ALA A 408 -14.94 15.03 -18.25
N SER A 409 -15.26 16.29 -18.45
CA SER A 409 -15.44 17.25 -17.37
C SER A 409 -16.38 16.67 -16.31
N VAL A 410 -15.98 16.75 -15.04
CA VAL A 410 -16.84 16.34 -13.94
C VAL A 410 -17.97 17.36 -13.82
N ALA A 411 -19.22 16.93 -13.97
CA ALA A 411 -20.36 17.79 -13.74
C ALA A 411 -20.47 18.14 -12.24
N GLU A 412 -20.84 19.37 -11.90
CA GLU A 412 -21.04 19.76 -10.50
C GLU A 412 -22.08 18.88 -9.79
N ALA A 413 -23.11 18.44 -10.51
CA ALA A 413 -24.11 17.49 -10.00
C ALA A 413 -23.50 16.14 -9.59
N ASP A 414 -22.46 15.68 -10.27
CA ASP A 414 -21.74 14.45 -9.96
C ASP A 414 -20.91 14.62 -8.70
N ARG A 415 -20.22 15.75 -8.55
CA ARG A 415 -19.48 16.12 -7.35
C ARG A 415 -20.38 16.16 -6.12
N GLU A 416 -21.51 16.87 -6.21
CA GLU A 416 -22.51 16.94 -5.13
C GLU A 416 -23.05 15.56 -4.77
N ALA A 417 -23.34 14.70 -5.74
CA ALA A 417 -23.85 13.35 -5.50
C ALA A 417 -22.84 12.47 -4.75
N LEU A 418 -21.53 12.59 -5.06
CA LEU A 418 -20.47 11.85 -4.37
C LEU A 418 -20.28 12.36 -2.93
N LEU A 419 -20.27 13.68 -2.73
CA LEU A 419 -20.14 14.27 -1.40
C LEU A 419 -21.36 13.97 -0.52
N ASP A 420 -22.57 13.99 -1.09
CA ASP A 420 -23.78 13.61 -0.37
C ASP A 420 -23.76 12.13 0.06
N PHE A 421 -23.23 11.24 -0.77
CA PHE A 421 -23.04 9.84 -0.41
C PHE A 421 -22.08 9.66 0.79
N VAL A 422 -20.99 10.43 0.82
CA VAL A 422 -20.03 10.40 1.93
C VAL A 422 -20.66 10.96 3.22
N ARG A 423 -21.39 12.06 3.14
CA ARG A 423 -21.87 12.85 4.29
C ARG A 423 -23.12 12.30 4.93
N TYR A 424 -24.10 11.91 4.11
CA TYR A 424 -25.48 11.75 4.57
C TYR A 424 -26.00 10.32 4.46
N ASP A 425 -27.06 10.08 5.19
CA ASP A 425 -27.85 8.87 5.01
C ASP A 425 -28.60 8.92 3.67
N SER A 426 -28.69 7.78 3.01
CA SER A 426 -29.45 7.64 1.76
C SER A 426 -30.96 7.81 1.94
N CYS A 427 -31.45 7.69 3.17
CA CYS A 427 -32.85 7.89 3.55
C CYS A 427 -33.10 9.36 3.88
N ALA A 428 -33.91 10.06 3.06
CA ALA A 428 -34.42 11.38 3.42
C ALA A 428 -35.45 11.20 4.55
N GLU A 429 -35.44 12.10 5.57
CA GLU A 429 -36.33 12.02 6.72
C GLU A 429 -37.83 12.16 6.35
N ASP A 430 -38.12 12.61 5.14
CA ASP A 430 -39.47 12.79 4.62
C ASP A 430 -39.96 11.60 3.76
N ASP A 431 -39.16 10.56 3.57
CA ASP A 431 -39.62 9.33 2.95
C ASP A 431 -40.38 8.53 4.02
N GLU A 432 -41.69 8.51 3.94
CA GLU A 432 -42.59 7.56 4.63
C GLU A 432 -42.33 6.10 4.19
N ASP A 433 -41.10 5.81 3.74
CA ASP A 433 -40.71 4.51 3.23
C ASP A 433 -40.37 3.60 4.43
N PRO A 434 -41.17 2.57 4.73
CA PRO A 434 -40.93 1.68 5.86
C PRO A 434 -39.58 0.99 5.82
N GLU A 435 -38.97 0.84 4.63
CA GLU A 435 -37.66 0.19 4.44
C GLU A 435 -36.52 1.04 4.99
N CYS A 436 -36.63 2.36 5.05
CA CYS A 436 -35.67 3.23 5.72
C CYS A 436 -35.65 3.05 7.24
N HIS A 437 -36.74 2.56 7.82
CA HIS A 437 -36.86 2.28 9.25
C HIS A 437 -36.36 0.88 9.64
N GLU A 438 -36.38 -0.11 8.73
CA GLU A 438 -35.91 -1.47 9.01
C GLU A 438 -34.39 -1.58 9.09
N GLU A 439 -33.62 -0.78 8.34
CA GLU A 439 -32.15 -0.73 8.45
C GLU A 439 -31.69 -0.23 9.84
N PHE A 440 -32.48 0.63 10.49
CA PHE A 440 -32.24 1.08 11.88
C PHE A 440 -32.61 0.03 12.93
N ALA A 441 -33.56 -0.84 12.65
CA ALA A 441 -34.00 -1.88 13.58
C ALA A 441 -32.99 -3.04 13.64
N ALA A 442 -32.27 -3.33 12.56
CA ALA A 442 -31.30 -4.42 12.49
C ALA A 442 -30.05 -4.20 13.37
N GLN A 443 -29.71 -2.95 13.68
CA GLN A 443 -28.58 -2.61 14.56
C GLN A 443 -28.90 -2.73 16.06
N ASN A 444 -30.16 -2.91 16.47
CA ASN A 444 -30.61 -2.88 17.88
C ASN A 444 -31.49 -4.07 18.32
N VAL A 445 -31.54 -5.20 17.61
CA VAL A 445 -32.43 -6.28 17.99
C VAL A 445 -31.71 -7.50 18.55
N THR A 446 -31.79 -7.63 19.86
CA THR A 446 -31.86 -8.90 20.57
C THR A 446 -33.04 -9.72 20.05
N VAL A 447 -32.74 -10.92 19.60
CA VAL A 447 -33.63 -12.02 19.21
C VAL A 447 -35.09 -11.92 19.64
N GLN A 448 -36.01 -11.80 18.70
CA GLN A 448 -37.32 -12.46 18.78
C GLN A 448 -37.77 -12.93 17.38
N LYS A 449 -37.99 -14.27 17.28
CA LYS A 449 -38.59 -14.94 16.11
C LYS A 449 -40.03 -14.48 15.91
N LYS A 450 -40.43 -14.08 14.68
CA LYS A 450 -41.76 -14.42 14.12
C LYS A 450 -41.85 -14.25 12.59
N GLN A 451 -42.26 -15.32 11.97
CA GLN A 451 -43.14 -15.57 10.81
C GLN A 451 -43.09 -14.70 9.54
N ARG A 452 -42.92 -15.45 8.46
CA ARG A 452 -42.98 -15.12 7.03
C ARG A 452 -44.20 -14.27 6.65
N ASN A 453 -43.95 -13.22 5.87
CA ASN A 453 -44.88 -12.81 4.79
C ASN A 453 -44.04 -12.35 3.59
N HIS A 454 -44.38 -12.91 2.43
CA HIS A 454 -43.78 -12.57 1.15
C HIS A 454 -44.18 -11.15 0.72
N SER A 455 -43.28 -10.21 0.68
CA SER A 455 -43.44 -8.94 -0.03
C SER A 455 -42.15 -8.61 -0.81
N ARG A 456 -42.36 -8.05 -1.99
CA ARG A 456 -41.38 -7.88 -3.08
C ARG A 456 -40.19 -7.01 -2.71
N PRO A 457 -38.94 -7.33 -3.18
CA PRO A 457 -37.75 -6.65 -2.70
C PRO A 457 -37.42 -5.33 -3.41
N HIS A 458 -37.01 -4.38 -2.63
CA HIS A 458 -35.94 -3.36 -2.81
C HIS A 458 -35.74 -2.74 -4.22
N ARG A 459 -36.69 -2.03 -4.76
CA ARG A 459 -36.51 -1.36 -6.06
C ARG A 459 -35.97 0.08 -5.97
N ARG A 460 -36.09 0.78 -4.82
CA ARG A 460 -35.76 2.21 -4.68
C ARG A 460 -34.36 2.51 -4.18
N SER A 461 -33.81 1.77 -3.21
CA SER A 461 -32.43 1.92 -2.77
C SER A 461 -31.45 1.66 -3.94
N ARG A 462 -31.73 0.63 -4.75
CA ARG A 462 -31.00 0.35 -5.99
C ARG A 462 -30.99 1.51 -7.00
N ARG A 463 -32.04 2.36 -7.05
CA ARG A 463 -32.11 3.47 -8.00
C ARG A 463 -31.23 4.67 -7.65
N ARG A 464 -30.93 4.92 -6.36
CA ARG A 464 -30.05 6.04 -5.94
C ARG A 464 -28.57 5.70 -6.09
N HIS A 465 -28.13 4.49 -5.76
CA HIS A 465 -26.77 4.02 -6.05
C HIS A 465 -26.44 3.99 -7.55
N HIS A 466 -27.44 3.76 -8.41
CA HIS A 466 -27.26 3.85 -9.86
C HIS A 466 -27.12 5.28 -10.40
N LYS A 467 -27.42 6.31 -9.61
CA LYS A 467 -27.32 7.72 -10.04
C LYS A 467 -25.97 8.35 -9.73
N MET A 468 -25.18 7.77 -8.82
CA MET A 468 -23.84 8.29 -8.56
C MET A 468 -22.91 8.02 -9.75
N PRO A 469 -22.07 8.99 -10.12
CA PRO A 469 -21.16 8.84 -11.23
C PRO A 469 -20.17 7.69 -10.97
N ARG A 470 -19.80 7.01 -12.01
CA ARG A 470 -18.76 6.00 -12.02
C ARG A 470 -17.80 6.29 -13.15
N TYR A 471 -16.56 6.47 -12.80
CA TYR A 471 -15.50 6.79 -13.72
C TYR A 471 -14.65 5.53 -13.93
N ALA A 472 -14.99 4.78 -14.96
CA ALA A 472 -14.31 3.56 -15.36
C ALA A 472 -14.17 3.54 -16.88
N SER A 473 -13.03 3.12 -17.36
CA SER A 473 -12.73 2.93 -18.79
C SER A 473 -12.07 1.58 -18.99
N PRO A 474 -12.40 0.83 -20.04
CA PRO A 474 -11.67 -0.39 -20.38
C PRO A 474 -10.19 -0.11 -20.70
N ASP A 475 -9.84 1.12 -21.11
CA ASP A 475 -8.48 1.54 -21.44
C ASP A 475 -7.75 2.18 -20.24
N ALA A 476 -8.38 2.25 -19.07
CA ALA A 476 -7.74 2.77 -17.86
C ALA A 476 -6.55 1.91 -17.45
N PRO A 477 -5.47 2.50 -16.87
CA PRO A 477 -4.29 1.75 -16.42
C PRO A 477 -4.60 0.65 -15.40
N SER A 478 -5.68 0.77 -14.63
CA SER A 478 -6.17 -0.28 -13.73
C SER A 478 -6.81 -1.47 -14.46
N ARG A 479 -7.18 -1.31 -15.75
CA ARG A 479 -7.94 -2.28 -16.56
C ARG A 479 -7.16 -2.85 -17.72
N SER A 480 -6.26 -2.08 -18.31
CA SER A 480 -5.46 -2.42 -19.48
C SER A 480 -4.03 -2.00 -19.29
N ASN A 481 -3.08 -2.74 -19.87
CA ASN A 481 -1.68 -2.40 -19.82
C ASN A 481 -1.40 -1.19 -20.72
N THR A 482 -1.48 -0.01 -20.13
CA THR A 482 -1.26 1.29 -20.75
C THR A 482 -0.25 2.10 -19.92
N TYR A 483 0.04 3.32 -20.31
CA TYR A 483 0.93 4.21 -19.55
C TYR A 483 0.52 4.29 -18.07
N LEU A 484 1.47 4.14 -17.15
CA LEU A 484 1.35 4.09 -15.68
C LEU A 484 0.68 2.82 -15.09
N THR A 485 0.30 1.83 -15.91
CA THR A 485 -0.14 0.54 -15.38
C THR A 485 0.98 -0.11 -14.57
N MET A 486 0.69 -0.61 -13.38
CA MET A 486 1.62 -1.46 -12.64
C MET A 486 1.86 -2.76 -13.41
N LEU A 487 3.12 -3.10 -13.64
CA LEU A 487 3.53 -4.27 -14.40
C LEU A 487 3.81 -5.48 -13.51
N GLY A 488 4.29 -5.24 -12.31
CA GLY A 488 4.62 -6.28 -11.35
C GLY A 488 5.51 -5.77 -10.23
N TYR A 489 5.94 -6.68 -9.39
CA TYR A 489 6.93 -6.40 -8.35
C TYR A 489 7.87 -7.59 -8.11
N SER A 490 9.01 -7.31 -7.50
CA SER A 490 9.95 -8.28 -6.95
C SER A 490 10.03 -8.14 -5.45
N GLU A 491 10.06 -9.28 -4.76
CA GLU A 491 10.13 -9.38 -3.31
C GLU A 491 11.50 -9.88 -2.88
N TRP A 492 12.11 -9.19 -1.90
CA TRP A 492 13.49 -9.41 -1.46
C TRP A 492 13.53 -9.64 0.04
N VAL A 493 14.05 -10.78 0.44
CA VAL A 493 14.04 -11.25 1.83
C VAL A 493 15.48 -11.37 2.36
N LEU A 494 15.69 -10.95 3.61
CA LEU A 494 16.95 -11.11 4.31
C LEU A 494 16.93 -12.34 5.23
N ASP A 495 17.83 -13.28 4.99
CA ASP A 495 18.12 -14.36 5.94
C ASP A 495 18.89 -13.81 7.15
N LEU A 496 18.14 -13.38 8.17
CA LEU A 496 18.71 -12.81 9.40
C LEU A 496 19.61 -13.80 10.16
N ALA A 497 19.28 -15.08 10.18
CA ALA A 497 20.08 -16.07 10.87
C ALA A 497 21.48 -16.18 10.24
N LYS A 498 21.52 -16.17 8.91
CA LYS A 498 22.78 -16.16 8.15
C LYS A 498 23.54 -14.86 8.34
N ALA A 499 22.85 -13.71 8.31
CA ALA A 499 23.45 -12.39 8.49
C ALA A 499 24.08 -12.25 9.89
N ASN A 500 23.35 -12.60 10.95
CA ASN A 500 23.87 -12.57 12.33
C ASN A 500 25.05 -13.52 12.53
N LYS A 501 24.99 -14.74 12.00
CA LYS A 501 26.12 -15.69 12.06
C LYS A 501 27.34 -15.18 11.33
N LEU A 502 27.17 -14.46 10.22
CA LEU A 502 28.29 -13.85 9.49
C LEU A 502 28.90 -12.72 10.33
N TYR A 503 28.08 -11.86 10.95
CA TYR A 503 28.55 -10.82 11.86
C TYR A 503 29.40 -11.41 12.98
N GLU A 504 28.88 -12.35 13.76
CA GLU A 504 29.60 -13.00 14.87
C GLU A 504 30.93 -13.64 14.44
N LYS A 505 30.94 -14.31 13.28
CA LYS A 505 32.14 -14.92 12.73
C LYS A 505 33.19 -13.86 12.38
N THR A 506 32.79 -12.77 11.76
CA THR A 506 33.69 -11.69 11.35
C THR A 506 34.21 -10.94 12.56
N GLU A 507 33.37 -10.65 13.53
CA GLU A 507 33.73 -9.98 14.77
C GLU A 507 34.80 -10.78 15.54
N ARG A 508 34.61 -12.10 15.67
CA ARG A 508 35.61 -12.99 16.34
C ARG A 508 36.92 -13.07 15.59
N ALA A 509 36.90 -13.01 14.25
CA ALA A 509 38.11 -13.17 13.43
C ALA A 509 38.85 -11.85 13.22
N ASN A 510 38.13 -10.73 13.01
CA ASN A 510 38.70 -9.48 12.51
C ASN A 510 38.33 -8.27 13.40
N GLY A 511 37.56 -8.46 14.47
CA GLY A 511 37.11 -7.42 15.38
C GLY A 511 35.84 -6.73 14.96
N THR A 512 35.24 -5.97 15.90
CA THR A 512 33.92 -5.33 15.77
C THR A 512 33.88 -4.36 14.59
N ALA A 513 34.93 -3.55 14.34
CA ALA A 513 34.95 -2.60 13.22
C ALA A 513 34.77 -3.28 11.85
N ALA A 514 35.42 -4.45 11.65
CA ALA A 514 35.28 -5.22 10.43
C ALA A 514 33.89 -5.87 10.29
N ALA A 515 33.24 -6.21 11.42
CA ALA A 515 31.91 -6.77 11.44
C ALA A 515 30.85 -5.69 11.14
N GLU A 516 31.01 -4.47 11.65
CA GLU A 516 30.15 -3.31 11.37
C GLU A 516 30.18 -2.90 9.88
N ASP A 517 31.32 -3.09 9.20
CA ASP A 517 31.47 -2.80 7.76
C ASP A 517 30.82 -3.86 6.85
N LEU A 518 30.25 -4.93 7.41
CA LEU A 518 29.59 -5.97 6.63
C LEU A 518 28.38 -5.41 5.87
N ARG A 519 28.27 -5.84 4.62
CA ARG A 519 27.13 -5.54 3.75
C ARG A 519 26.11 -6.65 3.86
N LEU A 520 24.87 -6.28 4.11
CA LEU A 520 23.77 -7.23 4.05
C LEU A 520 23.41 -7.55 2.60
N GLU A 521 22.95 -8.77 2.37
CA GLU A 521 22.52 -9.25 1.05
C GLU A 521 21.14 -9.87 1.16
N PHE A 522 20.15 -9.22 0.53
CA PHE A 522 18.81 -9.74 0.37
C PHE A 522 18.76 -10.67 -0.83
N ASP A 523 18.00 -11.72 -0.72
CA ASP A 523 17.78 -12.70 -1.77
C ASP A 523 16.43 -12.49 -2.46
N LEU A 524 16.37 -12.66 -3.79
CA LEU A 524 15.10 -12.67 -4.51
C LEU A 524 14.27 -13.86 -4.03
N GLU A 525 13.16 -13.56 -3.37
CA GLU A 525 12.21 -14.58 -2.95
C GLU A 525 11.34 -15.01 -4.13
N TYR A 526 10.75 -14.04 -4.80
CA TYR A 526 10.00 -14.24 -6.04
C TYR A 526 9.76 -12.91 -6.75
N ALA A 527 9.25 -13.01 -7.98
CA ALA A 527 8.72 -11.88 -8.73
C ALA A 527 7.37 -12.27 -9.37
N THR A 528 6.48 -11.30 -9.53
CA THR A 528 5.15 -11.55 -10.09
C THR A 528 5.17 -11.74 -11.60
N TYR A 529 6.20 -11.25 -12.27
CA TYR A 529 6.37 -11.27 -13.72
C TYR A 529 6.35 -12.70 -14.30
N ASN A 530 5.98 -12.82 -15.56
CA ASN A 530 6.16 -14.07 -16.28
C ASN A 530 7.66 -14.40 -16.46
N ALA A 531 7.94 -15.69 -16.69
CA ALA A 531 9.33 -16.16 -16.78
C ALA A 531 10.06 -15.58 -18.01
N ASP A 532 9.36 -15.31 -19.10
CA ASP A 532 9.97 -14.77 -20.32
C ASP A 532 10.40 -13.32 -20.09
N THR A 533 9.58 -12.51 -19.38
CA THR A 533 9.93 -11.14 -18.98
C THR A 533 11.10 -11.12 -18.00
N LEU A 534 11.07 -11.96 -16.97
CA LEU A 534 12.11 -11.95 -15.92
C LEU A 534 13.47 -12.44 -16.43
N TRP A 535 13.49 -13.40 -17.35
CA TRP A 535 14.70 -14.09 -17.77
C TRP A 535 15.07 -13.86 -19.24
N HIS A 536 14.42 -12.93 -19.99
CA HIS A 536 14.58 -12.77 -21.43
C HIS A 536 16.04 -12.54 -21.85
N GLU A 537 16.83 -11.79 -21.08
CA GLU A 537 18.25 -11.49 -21.37
C GLU A 537 19.17 -12.72 -21.25
N TYR A 538 18.71 -13.77 -20.57
CA TYR A 538 19.47 -15.00 -20.38
C TYR A 538 19.08 -16.10 -21.38
N PHE A 539 18.03 -15.89 -22.17
CA PHE A 539 17.70 -16.79 -23.25
C PHE A 539 18.47 -16.37 -24.51
N ASP A 540 19.33 -17.26 -25.03
CA ASP A 540 20.06 -17.02 -26.25
C ASP A 540 19.09 -16.87 -27.44
N LEU A 541 18.86 -15.62 -27.85
CA LEU A 541 18.00 -15.26 -28.99
C LEU A 541 18.65 -15.55 -30.35
N ALA A 542 19.86 -16.09 -30.40
CA ALA A 542 20.62 -16.34 -31.62
C ALA A 542 20.01 -17.41 -32.56
N SER A 543 18.96 -18.12 -32.15
CA SER A 543 18.39 -19.23 -32.95
C SER A 543 17.12 -18.93 -33.75
N ASP A 544 16.47 -17.81 -33.57
CA ASP A 544 15.20 -17.49 -34.26
C ASP A 544 15.26 -16.21 -35.10
N ALA A 545 16.13 -16.19 -36.10
CA ALA A 545 16.11 -15.20 -37.20
C ALA A 545 14.81 -15.23 -38.05
N ARG A 546 13.78 -15.97 -37.63
CA ARG A 546 12.51 -16.12 -38.36
C ARG A 546 11.34 -15.31 -37.80
N THR A 547 11.51 -14.60 -36.69
CA THR A 547 10.44 -13.78 -36.07
C THR A 547 10.72 -12.28 -36.14
N GLN A 548 11.42 -11.81 -37.16
CA GLN A 548 11.66 -10.34 -37.39
C GLN A 548 10.44 -9.57 -37.91
N HIS A 549 9.23 -10.08 -37.82
CA HIS A 549 8.04 -9.39 -38.31
C HIS A 549 6.93 -9.25 -37.25
N SER A 550 7.24 -8.63 -36.10
CA SER A 550 6.23 -7.89 -35.35
C SER A 550 6.95 -6.90 -34.43
N HIS A 551 7.32 -5.73 -34.98
CA HIS A 551 7.70 -4.57 -34.19
C HIS A 551 6.45 -3.99 -33.47
N HIS A 552 5.92 -4.73 -32.52
CA HIS A 552 5.25 -4.10 -31.39
C HIS A 552 6.33 -3.93 -30.33
N SER A 553 6.77 -2.67 -30.11
CA SER A 553 7.65 -2.31 -29.00
C SER A 553 7.08 -2.91 -27.72
N SER A 554 7.78 -3.90 -27.17
CA SER A 554 7.40 -4.47 -25.88
C SER A 554 7.48 -3.35 -24.85
N PRO A 555 6.51 -3.20 -23.93
CA PRO A 555 6.62 -2.25 -22.81
C PRO A 555 7.89 -2.47 -21.99
N TRP A 556 8.60 -3.56 -22.18
CA TRP A 556 9.83 -3.97 -21.50
C TRP A 556 11.13 -3.56 -22.22
N GLU A 557 11.08 -2.95 -23.43
CA GLU A 557 12.30 -2.54 -24.15
C GLU A 557 13.18 -1.55 -23.37
N HIS A 558 12.62 -0.89 -22.33
CA HIS A 558 13.32 0.11 -21.54
C HIS A 558 13.36 -0.20 -20.04
N HIS A 559 12.77 -1.33 -19.58
CA HIS A 559 12.61 -1.61 -18.16
C HIS A 559 13.04 -3.03 -17.81
N ILE A 560 14.20 -3.14 -17.20
CA ILE A 560 14.65 -4.38 -16.56
C ILE A 560 13.93 -4.46 -15.20
N PRO A 561 13.02 -5.43 -14.98
CA PRO A 561 12.26 -5.51 -13.73
C PRO A 561 13.14 -5.80 -12.52
N VAL A 562 14.23 -6.54 -12.72
CA VAL A 562 15.22 -6.88 -11.69
C VAL A 562 16.62 -6.65 -12.27
N PRO A 563 17.52 -5.94 -11.54
CA PRO A 563 18.89 -5.72 -11.99
C PRO A 563 19.60 -7.02 -12.37
N ARG A 564 20.28 -7.01 -13.50
CA ARG A 564 20.94 -8.18 -14.08
C ARG A 564 21.87 -8.91 -13.11
N HIS A 565 22.73 -8.19 -12.39
CA HIS A 565 23.66 -8.78 -11.44
C HIS A 565 22.96 -9.52 -10.28
N LEU A 566 21.76 -9.11 -9.89
CA LEU A 566 20.96 -9.80 -8.87
C LEU A 566 20.37 -11.11 -9.41
N LEU A 567 19.92 -11.12 -10.66
CA LEU A 567 19.47 -12.36 -11.34
C LEU A 567 20.64 -13.34 -11.54
N GLU A 568 21.83 -12.84 -11.95
CA GLU A 568 23.04 -13.65 -12.07
C GLU A 568 23.44 -14.29 -10.74
N ARG A 569 23.43 -13.50 -9.66
CA ARG A 569 23.67 -14.01 -8.31
C ARG A 569 22.68 -15.12 -7.95
N LYS A 570 21.40 -14.94 -8.27
CA LYS A 570 20.37 -15.95 -8.01
C LYS A 570 20.57 -17.22 -8.81
N LEU A 571 20.96 -17.12 -10.08
CA LEU A 571 21.30 -18.28 -10.92
C LEU A 571 22.51 -19.04 -10.37
N GLN A 572 23.55 -18.33 -9.92
CA GLN A 572 24.72 -18.93 -9.27
C GLN A 572 24.34 -19.70 -8.00
N GLN A 573 23.51 -19.12 -7.14
CA GLN A 573 22.99 -19.78 -5.92
C GLN A 573 22.21 -21.06 -6.25
N LEU A 574 21.51 -21.09 -7.38
CA LEU A 574 20.75 -22.24 -7.86
C LEU A 574 21.62 -23.25 -8.63
N HIS A 575 22.92 -22.99 -8.75
CA HIS A 575 23.88 -23.78 -9.56
C HIS A 575 23.41 -23.94 -11.01
N ILE A 576 23.05 -22.81 -11.64
CA ILE A 576 22.65 -22.73 -13.04
C ILE A 576 23.70 -21.94 -13.80
N ASP A 577 24.36 -22.59 -14.77
CA ASP A 577 25.39 -21.94 -15.59
C ASP A 577 24.74 -20.95 -16.58
N THR A 578 25.45 -19.83 -16.81
CA THR A 578 25.08 -18.82 -17.83
C THR A 578 26.15 -18.77 -18.93
N PRO A 579 25.82 -18.48 -20.20
CA PRO A 579 24.49 -18.24 -20.72
C PRO A 579 23.61 -19.51 -20.76
N LEU A 580 22.30 -19.32 -20.69
CA LEU A 580 21.34 -20.42 -20.77
C LEU A 580 21.25 -20.92 -22.22
N HIS A 581 22.16 -21.83 -22.62
CA HIS A 581 22.15 -22.44 -23.97
C HIS A 581 20.93 -23.33 -24.13
N CYS A 582 20.01 -22.89 -24.98
CA CYS A 582 18.72 -23.53 -25.19
C CYS A 582 18.63 -24.17 -26.59
N ARG A 583 18.99 -25.45 -26.74
CA ARG A 583 18.41 -26.25 -27.85
C ARG A 583 17.36 -27.27 -27.38
N ASN A 584 17.55 -27.87 -26.23
CA ASN A 584 16.56 -28.79 -25.64
C ASN A 584 16.31 -28.52 -24.16
N ASP A 585 17.03 -27.59 -23.54
CA ASP A 585 17.00 -27.31 -22.11
C ASP A 585 16.15 -26.11 -21.69
N LYS A 586 15.53 -25.38 -22.66
CA LYS A 586 14.56 -24.31 -22.33
C LYS A 586 13.59 -24.76 -21.23
N CYS A 587 13.07 -25.97 -21.35
CA CYS A 587 12.16 -26.54 -20.35
C CYS A 587 12.85 -26.85 -19.01
N ARG A 588 14.12 -27.18 -18.97
CA ARG A 588 14.82 -27.61 -17.75
C ARG A 588 15.26 -26.42 -16.91
N VAL A 589 15.82 -25.40 -17.55
CA VAL A 589 16.18 -24.14 -16.88
C VAL A 589 14.92 -23.39 -16.47
N ARG A 590 13.94 -23.30 -17.37
CA ARG A 590 12.63 -22.71 -17.08
C ARG A 590 11.98 -23.35 -15.86
N ARG A 591 12.03 -24.69 -15.72
CA ARG A 591 11.54 -25.41 -14.54
C ARG A 591 12.32 -25.06 -13.27
N LYS A 592 13.65 -24.93 -13.34
CA LYS A 592 14.49 -24.63 -12.18
C LYS A 592 14.27 -23.22 -11.63
N VAL A 593 13.91 -22.24 -12.47
CA VAL A 593 13.63 -20.85 -12.07
C VAL A 593 12.15 -20.52 -12.03
N GLN A 594 11.28 -21.41 -12.48
CA GLN A 594 9.85 -21.17 -12.57
C GLN A 594 9.23 -20.81 -11.22
N PHE A 595 9.74 -21.36 -10.12
CA PHE A 595 9.24 -21.03 -8.79
C PHE A 595 9.43 -19.57 -8.39
N LEU A 596 10.40 -18.86 -9.01
CA LEU A 596 10.64 -17.44 -8.79
C LEU A 596 9.63 -16.54 -9.53
N SER A 597 8.89 -17.09 -10.50
CA SER A 597 7.92 -16.38 -11.35
C SER A 597 6.63 -17.20 -11.54
N GLU A 598 6.18 -17.89 -10.49
CA GLU A 598 5.04 -18.82 -10.56
C GLU A 598 3.70 -18.14 -10.82
N TYR A 599 3.56 -16.86 -10.41
CA TYR A 599 2.33 -16.12 -10.66
C TYR A 599 2.14 -15.78 -12.14
N ASN A 600 3.24 -15.68 -12.88
CA ASN A 600 3.28 -15.60 -14.33
C ASN A 600 2.38 -14.48 -14.90
N LEU A 601 2.47 -13.29 -14.32
CA LEU A 601 1.66 -12.15 -14.73
C LEU A 601 2.37 -11.33 -15.80
N ASP A 602 1.60 -10.81 -16.75
CA ASP A 602 2.06 -9.84 -17.75
C ASP A 602 1.93 -8.41 -17.24
N ASP A 603 0.98 -8.18 -16.34
CA ASP A 603 0.70 -6.91 -15.66
C ASP A 603 -0.09 -7.13 -14.36
N MET A 604 -0.32 -6.03 -13.62
CA MET A 604 -1.10 -6.02 -12.39
C MET A 604 -2.49 -5.37 -12.58
N THR A 605 -3.04 -5.45 -13.78
CA THR A 605 -4.42 -5.02 -14.02
C THR A 605 -5.40 -5.83 -13.17
N LEU A 606 -6.56 -5.25 -12.89
CA LEU A 606 -7.60 -5.91 -12.11
C LEU A 606 -7.93 -7.32 -12.64
N ARG A 607 -7.97 -7.48 -13.98
CA ARG A 607 -8.20 -8.79 -14.59
C ARG A 607 -7.11 -9.79 -14.25
N SER A 608 -5.86 -9.41 -14.44
CA SER A 608 -4.69 -10.27 -14.19
C SER A 608 -4.64 -10.74 -12.73
N VAL A 609 -4.89 -9.82 -11.78
CA VAL A 609 -4.90 -10.13 -10.34
C VAL A 609 -6.09 -11.02 -9.96
N MET A 610 -7.29 -10.77 -10.50
CA MET A 610 -8.45 -11.65 -10.26
C MET A 610 -8.25 -13.05 -10.84
N ASP A 611 -7.60 -13.16 -12.00
CA ASP A 611 -7.29 -14.45 -12.60
C ASP A 611 -6.23 -15.21 -11.79
N LEU A 612 -5.24 -14.49 -11.22
CA LEU A 612 -4.30 -15.06 -10.26
C LEU A 612 -5.04 -15.58 -9.00
N ALA A 613 -5.94 -14.80 -8.41
CA ALA A 613 -6.73 -15.23 -7.25
C ALA A 613 -7.48 -16.54 -7.51
N ARG A 614 -8.13 -16.65 -8.69
CA ARG A 614 -8.81 -17.89 -9.10
C ARG A 614 -7.83 -19.07 -9.27
N GLN A 615 -6.64 -18.83 -9.85
CA GLN A 615 -5.60 -19.86 -10.00
C GLN A 615 -5.07 -20.34 -8.65
N LEU A 616 -4.88 -19.43 -7.68
CA LEU A 616 -4.45 -19.76 -6.32
C LEU A 616 -5.40 -20.76 -5.65
N VAL A 617 -6.70 -20.54 -5.79
CA VAL A 617 -7.73 -21.46 -5.23
C VAL A 617 -7.74 -22.81 -5.93
N LEU A 618 -7.63 -22.80 -7.26
CA LEU A 618 -7.71 -24.03 -8.07
C LEU A 618 -6.43 -24.89 -7.99
N ASN A 619 -5.28 -24.29 -7.66
CA ASN A 619 -3.99 -24.97 -7.61
C ASN A 619 -3.44 -25.02 -6.18
N ARG A 620 -3.66 -26.16 -5.51
CA ARG A 620 -3.23 -26.38 -4.13
C ARG A 620 -1.72 -26.14 -3.90
N LYS A 621 -0.87 -26.47 -4.89
CA LYS A 621 0.58 -26.25 -4.78
C LYS A 621 0.89 -24.77 -4.81
N LEU A 622 0.30 -24.03 -5.77
CA LEU A 622 0.48 -22.58 -5.89
C LEU A 622 -0.04 -21.85 -4.65
N TRP A 623 -1.20 -22.28 -4.10
CA TRP A 623 -1.72 -21.77 -2.83
C TRP A 623 -0.74 -21.97 -1.69
N LYS A 624 -0.17 -23.18 -1.55
CA LYS A 624 0.84 -23.44 -0.51
C LYS A 624 2.05 -22.50 -0.64
N HIS A 625 2.57 -22.28 -1.86
CA HIS A 625 3.67 -21.37 -2.08
C HIS A 625 3.27 -19.91 -1.77
N TYR A 626 2.05 -19.51 -2.13
CA TYR A 626 1.51 -18.19 -1.79
C TYR A 626 1.49 -17.98 -0.26
N VAL A 627 0.95 -18.92 0.50
CA VAL A 627 0.92 -18.84 1.98
C VAL A 627 2.35 -18.78 2.55
N HIS A 628 3.29 -19.55 2.03
CA HIS A 628 4.69 -19.46 2.49
C HIS A 628 5.29 -18.05 2.25
N ARG A 629 5.02 -17.46 1.09
CA ARG A 629 5.46 -16.10 0.75
C ARG A 629 4.80 -15.03 1.60
N MET A 630 3.52 -15.20 1.95
CA MET A 630 2.83 -14.29 2.87
C MET A 630 3.65 -14.05 4.14
N TYR A 631 4.34 -15.06 4.62
CA TYR A 631 5.16 -15.04 5.84
C TYR A 631 6.66 -14.95 5.54
N ALA A 632 7.05 -14.46 4.38
CA ALA A 632 8.46 -14.37 3.94
C ALA A 632 9.23 -15.68 4.12
N ASN A 633 8.60 -16.83 3.85
CA ASN A 633 9.14 -18.19 4.07
C ASN A 633 9.63 -18.51 5.49
N SER A 634 9.28 -17.70 6.50
CA SER A 634 9.73 -17.89 7.88
C SER A 634 9.13 -19.14 8.57
N LEU A 635 8.00 -19.64 8.06
CA LEU A 635 7.28 -20.81 8.62
C LEU A 635 7.82 -22.16 8.13
N LEU A 636 8.89 -22.21 7.35
CA LEU A 636 9.43 -23.47 6.79
C LEU A 636 10.07 -24.39 7.82
N ASN A 637 10.18 -23.97 9.08
CA ASN A 637 10.84 -24.73 10.16
C ASN A 637 9.86 -25.26 11.23
N GLU A 638 8.53 -25.21 10.99
CA GLU A 638 7.53 -25.83 11.86
C GLU A 638 6.98 -27.17 11.25
#